data_c02ed9a950704b4fcebcfd1398a635fb
#
_entry.id   c02ed9a950704b4fcebcfd1398a635fb
#
_cell.length_a   1.000
_cell.length_b   1.000
_cell.length_c   1.000
_cell.angle_alpha   90.00
_cell.angle_beta   90.00
_cell.angle_gamma   90.00
#
_symmetry.space_group_name_H-M   'P 1'
#
loop_
_entity.id
_entity.type
_entity.pdbx_description
1 polymer ?
#
loop_
_entity_poly.entity_id
_entity_poly.type
_entity_poly.pdbx_seq_one_letter_code
_entity_poly.pdbx_strand_id
1 'polypeptide(L)'
;MASDNDDENERFIENFRPRLRACIEVERVLDYMPFIETDDKERIRQKARTECNSTAVGVLIDTVLKTPHTLGWFRAFVDALVQSGSDRAADYMQTNLPEPEVEAENDSCVRLIELLSPTLVDMQTAEVCMHCVSEGLLTDDDSEIIKNQGGRAGARELLRRIVRGRHGWFSKFLNILHETGHQHLYLELTGGSPDCDKLGSDEKLSSMKDEPAGSEAAAEAAESCDVPEFMHISITEDPQSEATDLYQGASPKSRQQPDSSEPSQPDGTDSVAAAAARGPENGDIVLRDYQMEVARPALEGKNIIVCLPTGSGKTRVAVYITKKHLDSRREEGRSGKVVVLVNKVPLVEQHYLSEFSPFLKRAYKLERVSGDCQLKISFTEIVKKNDVIICTAQILENYLERFNKGEDEGVNLSDLTLIIIDECHHTQKGGVYNHIMMRYLKQKHKNKRLKKEQKEPMSLPQILGLTASPGVGGATKMEKAEEHILRICANLDASKIMTRSLGEYKKEQRKMTVTVEDRKEDPFGDVIKKIMHAIHTHAGLSPICDLGSQNYEQWVVQKERKAAAEEDQKVRVCAEHLRQYSEGLNLSNTIRMRDAFSFLNKYHMEEIKRKTTPDEEQVIQITPTERFLFNLFKESKEELQELAQKSEYENDSLSKLRAKILQEFSSREEARGIIFTKTRRSAIALCQWIQENPKCADIGVKASYVIGGGDQSVVKPMTPAEQRDVLTKFRNGEVNLLIATTVAEEGLDIPACNFVIRYGLVTNEIAMIQALGRGRAEDSSYTLVEVKNSGVAEKECVNEYRKNMMNKAIDKIRALDQADYDKRITEFQIQAIMEEKVRMTKKKQKGLKSESPSEVKFSCRGCSKHVCTGEDIEIIENMHRVNVTTQFSQLFIQRENTSPPERLLDYEANSFIACKDCGQNWGTMMLYRGIDCPCLHVKNFVVAVSGKKIPKCTKWIDLPVKFSAFDYTEHADRVAQSSDDDDDETESTSTT
;
A
#
# COMPACT_ATOMS: atom_id res chain seq x y z
N MET A 1 -59.66 16.61 27.77
CA MET A 1 -58.27 17.08 28.04
C MET A 1 -57.18 15.98 27.96
N ALA A 2 -57.52 14.68 27.83
CA ALA A 2 -56.56 13.62 27.59
C ALA A 2 -56.25 13.38 26.12
N SER A 3 -57.17 13.75 25.20
CA SER A 3 -57.03 13.45 23.77
C SER A 3 -56.06 14.38 22.99
N ASP A 4 -55.88 15.64 23.37
CA ASP A 4 -55.01 16.56 22.65
C ASP A 4 -53.53 16.25 22.83
N ASN A 5 -53.15 15.72 24.03
CA ASN A 5 -51.77 15.37 24.34
C ASN A 5 -51.37 14.03 23.73
N ASP A 6 -52.31 13.12 23.48
CA ASP A 6 -52.01 11.83 22.84
C ASP A 6 -51.79 12.01 21.35
N ASP A 7 -52.60 12.81 20.66
CA ASP A 7 -52.41 13.17 19.25
C ASP A 7 -51.05 13.89 19.00
N GLU A 8 -50.59 14.72 19.93
CA GLU A 8 -49.25 15.35 19.85
C GLU A 8 -48.13 14.34 20.01
N ASN A 9 -48.24 13.41 21.00
CA ASN A 9 -47.25 12.36 21.21
C ASN A 9 -47.19 11.38 20.04
N GLU A 10 -48.29 10.99 19.45
CA GLU A 10 -48.36 10.16 18.28
C GLU A 10 -47.67 10.83 17.08
N ARG A 11 -47.96 12.09 16.79
CA ARG A 11 -47.28 12.88 15.73
C ARG A 11 -45.79 13.01 16.00
N PHE A 12 -45.43 13.14 17.26
CA PHE A 12 -44.03 13.25 17.68
C PHE A 12 -43.27 11.94 17.37
N ILE A 13 -43.80 10.78 17.75
CA ILE A 13 -43.24 9.48 17.43
C ILE A 13 -43.14 9.32 15.90
N GLU A 14 -44.18 9.71 15.17
CA GLU A 14 -44.21 9.58 13.71
C GLU A 14 -43.17 10.46 13.01
N ASN A 15 -42.95 11.67 13.48
CA ASN A 15 -41.91 12.56 12.95
C ASN A 15 -40.48 11.98 13.14
N PHE A 16 -40.25 11.23 14.22
CA PHE A 16 -38.98 10.58 14.49
C PHE A 16 -38.89 9.14 14.00
N ARG A 17 -39.92 8.61 13.35
CA ARG A 17 -39.98 7.23 12.86
C ARG A 17 -38.72 6.79 12.11
N PRO A 18 -38.12 7.54 11.15
CA PRO A 18 -36.91 7.15 10.49
C PRO A 18 -35.71 7.00 11.44
N ARG A 19 -35.58 7.89 12.44
CA ARG A 19 -34.50 7.86 13.43
C ARG A 19 -34.69 6.70 14.41
N LEU A 20 -35.90 6.49 14.89
CA LEU A 20 -36.25 5.38 15.78
C LEU A 20 -35.99 4.03 15.14
N ARG A 21 -36.24 3.87 13.83
CA ARG A 21 -35.95 2.65 13.08
C ARG A 21 -34.47 2.31 13.04
N ALA A 22 -33.60 3.30 13.11
CA ALA A 22 -32.16 3.11 13.11
C ALA A 22 -31.58 2.79 14.51
N CYS A 23 -32.23 3.25 15.59
CA CYS A 23 -31.68 3.23 16.95
C CYS A 23 -32.27 2.12 17.84
N ILE A 24 -33.49 1.63 17.56
CA ILE A 24 -34.18 0.66 18.44
C ILE A 24 -33.79 -0.78 18.08
N GLU A 25 -33.53 -1.60 19.11
CA GLU A 25 -33.40 -3.04 19.02
C GLU A 25 -34.72 -3.72 19.49
N VAL A 26 -35.45 -4.28 18.54
CA VAL A 26 -36.81 -4.80 18.78
C VAL A 26 -36.83 -5.90 19.83
N GLU A 27 -35.94 -6.87 19.78
CA GLU A 27 -35.97 -8.03 20.66
C GLU A 27 -35.84 -7.63 22.12
N ARG A 28 -35.11 -6.55 22.43
CA ARG A 28 -34.91 -6.03 23.76
C ARG A 28 -36.06 -5.14 24.23
N VAL A 29 -36.45 -4.17 23.41
CA VAL A 29 -37.43 -3.17 23.83
C VAL A 29 -38.80 -3.78 24.11
N LEU A 30 -39.15 -4.87 23.41
CA LEU A 30 -40.42 -5.57 23.59
C LEU A 30 -40.56 -6.18 24.97
N ASP A 31 -39.47 -6.53 25.66
CA ASP A 31 -39.54 -7.10 27.00
C ASP A 31 -39.95 -6.05 28.05
N TYR A 32 -39.65 -4.78 27.78
CA TYR A 32 -40.00 -3.64 28.63
C TYR A 32 -41.29 -2.94 28.25
N MET A 33 -42.09 -3.47 27.28
CA MET A 33 -43.38 -2.91 26.84
C MET A 33 -44.54 -3.80 27.26
N PRO A 34 -44.98 -3.74 28.54
CA PRO A 34 -46.06 -4.58 29.02
C PRO A 34 -47.40 -4.24 28.41
N PHE A 35 -47.57 -3.05 27.81
CA PHE A 35 -48.80 -2.59 27.18
C PHE A 35 -49.00 -3.13 25.76
N ILE A 36 -48.05 -3.86 25.17
CA ILE A 36 -48.18 -4.56 23.89
C ILE A 36 -48.59 -6.02 24.18
N GLU A 37 -49.59 -6.52 23.45
CA GLU A 37 -50.09 -7.89 23.58
C GLU A 37 -49.05 -8.93 23.17
N THR A 38 -49.10 -10.12 23.76
CA THR A 38 -48.14 -11.18 23.53
C THR A 38 -48.07 -11.62 22.06
N ASP A 39 -49.21 -11.69 21.37
CA ASP A 39 -49.33 -12.08 19.99
C ASP A 39 -48.70 -11.03 19.07
N ASP A 40 -48.85 -9.75 19.36
CA ASP A 40 -48.20 -8.67 18.66
C ASP A 40 -46.68 -8.67 18.87
N LYS A 41 -46.23 -8.92 20.12
CA LYS A 41 -44.79 -9.08 20.40
C LYS A 41 -44.16 -10.20 19.55
N GLU A 42 -44.84 -11.37 19.50
CA GLU A 42 -44.32 -12.48 18.74
C GLU A 42 -44.31 -12.20 17.22
N ARG A 43 -45.36 -11.53 16.70
CA ARG A 43 -45.42 -11.07 15.30
C ARG A 43 -44.27 -10.13 14.98
N ILE A 44 -43.96 -9.19 15.86
CA ILE A 44 -42.87 -8.21 15.68
C ILE A 44 -41.52 -8.94 15.72
N ARG A 45 -41.30 -9.87 16.67
CA ARG A 45 -40.11 -10.71 16.75
C ARG A 45 -39.91 -11.56 15.50
N GLN A 46 -40.97 -12.20 15.02
CA GLN A 46 -40.93 -12.97 13.78
C GLN A 46 -40.51 -12.09 12.59
N LYS A 47 -41.03 -10.85 12.53
CA LYS A 47 -40.68 -9.89 11.48
C LYS A 47 -39.19 -9.51 11.55
N ALA A 48 -38.62 -9.35 12.74
CA ALA A 48 -37.21 -9.08 12.92
C ALA A 48 -36.30 -10.22 12.42
N ARG A 49 -36.77 -11.47 12.63
CA ARG A 49 -36.04 -12.68 12.20
C ARG A 49 -36.16 -12.98 10.71
N THR A 50 -37.31 -12.70 10.10
CA THR A 50 -37.59 -13.02 8.70
C THR A 50 -37.14 -11.94 7.70
N GLU A 51 -37.17 -10.68 8.11
CA GLU A 51 -36.80 -9.55 7.27
C GLU A 51 -35.58 -8.79 7.83
N CYS A 52 -35.81 -7.80 8.66
CA CYS A 52 -34.76 -7.08 9.37
C CYS A 52 -35.32 -6.29 10.57
N ASN A 53 -34.40 -5.95 11.50
CA ASN A 53 -34.77 -5.17 12.69
C ASN A 53 -35.46 -3.84 12.35
N SER A 54 -34.97 -3.10 11.35
CA SER A 54 -35.56 -1.81 10.96
C SER A 54 -37.03 -1.91 10.50
N THR A 55 -37.38 -3.00 9.77
CA THR A 55 -38.75 -3.28 9.37
C THR A 55 -39.60 -3.63 10.60
N ALA A 56 -39.08 -4.44 11.50
CA ALA A 56 -39.77 -4.82 12.73
C ALA A 56 -40.05 -3.64 13.65
N VAL A 57 -39.08 -2.68 13.76
CA VAL A 57 -39.30 -1.41 14.48
C VAL A 57 -40.43 -0.60 13.83
N GLY A 58 -40.53 -0.60 12.50
CA GLY A 58 -41.66 0.03 11.82
C GLY A 58 -42.99 -0.57 12.28
N VAL A 59 -43.10 -1.91 12.37
CA VAL A 59 -44.30 -2.61 12.84
C VAL A 59 -44.51 -2.37 14.34
N LEU A 60 -43.44 -2.28 15.14
CA LEU A 60 -43.52 -1.92 16.56
C LEU A 60 -44.16 -0.55 16.72
N ILE A 61 -43.68 0.46 16.00
CA ILE A 61 -44.23 1.82 16.03
C ILE A 61 -45.70 1.82 15.63
N ASP A 62 -46.05 1.13 14.54
CA ASP A 62 -47.43 0.98 14.09
C ASP A 62 -48.31 0.34 15.17
N THR A 63 -47.79 -0.65 15.89
CA THR A 63 -48.51 -1.33 16.97
C THR A 63 -48.69 -0.40 18.17
N VAL A 64 -47.63 0.31 18.58
CA VAL A 64 -47.67 1.30 19.68
C VAL A 64 -48.75 2.38 19.38
N LEU A 65 -48.77 2.93 18.18
CA LEU A 65 -49.69 3.96 17.76
C LEU A 65 -51.14 3.46 17.60
N LYS A 66 -51.37 2.16 17.35
CA LYS A 66 -52.70 1.54 17.22
C LYS A 66 -53.26 1.00 18.53
N THR A 67 -52.42 0.76 19.52
CA THR A 67 -52.85 0.23 20.81
C THR A 67 -53.62 1.33 21.57
N PRO A 68 -54.77 1.01 22.20
CA PRO A 68 -55.52 1.99 22.99
C PRO A 68 -54.63 2.59 24.10
N HIS A 69 -54.46 3.89 24.07
CA HIS A 69 -53.57 4.60 24.99
C HIS A 69 -54.15 4.68 26.41
N THR A 70 -53.39 4.20 27.37
CA THR A 70 -53.67 4.36 28.80
C THR A 70 -52.93 5.59 29.33
N LEU A 71 -53.41 6.17 30.43
CA LEU A 71 -52.77 7.34 31.05
C LEU A 71 -51.26 7.04 31.31
N GLY A 72 -50.40 7.85 30.72
CA GLY A 72 -48.92 7.72 30.84
C GLY A 72 -48.24 6.73 29.87
N TRP A 73 -48.92 6.27 28.83
CA TRP A 73 -48.42 5.35 27.83
C TRP A 73 -47.13 5.84 27.14
N PHE A 74 -47.10 7.14 26.83
CA PHE A 74 -45.92 7.73 26.18
C PHE A 74 -44.68 7.68 27.10
N ARG A 75 -44.87 7.94 28.37
CA ARG A 75 -43.79 7.80 29.35
C ARG A 75 -43.36 6.36 29.49
N ALA A 76 -44.28 5.41 29.51
CA ALA A 76 -43.98 3.98 29.55
C ALA A 76 -43.23 3.53 28.29
N PHE A 77 -43.53 4.10 27.12
CA PHE A 77 -42.77 3.90 25.89
C PHE A 77 -41.35 4.42 26.04
N VAL A 78 -41.15 5.65 26.51
CA VAL A 78 -39.83 6.24 26.75
C VAL A 78 -39.04 5.46 27.79
N ASP A 79 -39.66 5.05 28.89
CA ASP A 79 -39.02 4.25 29.93
C ASP A 79 -38.56 2.88 29.39
N ALA A 80 -39.34 2.26 28.50
CA ALA A 80 -38.98 1.02 27.84
C ALA A 80 -37.75 1.22 26.91
N LEU A 81 -37.64 2.35 26.22
CA LEU A 81 -36.46 2.69 25.42
C LEU A 81 -35.20 2.84 26.29
N VAL A 82 -35.30 3.49 27.43
CA VAL A 82 -34.18 3.66 28.38
C VAL A 82 -33.78 2.30 28.95
N GLN A 83 -34.75 1.50 29.44
CA GLN A 83 -34.47 0.21 30.09
C GLN A 83 -33.90 -0.82 29.11
N SER A 84 -34.22 -0.72 27.81
CA SER A 84 -33.68 -1.58 26.77
C SER A 84 -32.26 -1.16 26.27
N GLY A 85 -31.70 -0.05 26.82
CA GLY A 85 -30.43 0.50 26.34
C GLY A 85 -30.52 1.17 24.95
N SER A 86 -31.75 1.54 24.52
CA SER A 86 -31.96 2.32 23.30
C SER A 86 -31.86 3.82 23.58
N ASP A 87 -30.74 4.23 24.21
CA ASP A 87 -30.56 5.57 24.79
C ASP A 87 -30.78 6.69 23.80
N ARG A 88 -30.28 6.55 22.58
CA ARG A 88 -30.45 7.57 21.52
C ARG A 88 -31.89 7.72 21.08
N ALA A 89 -32.65 6.62 21.04
CA ALA A 89 -34.08 6.67 20.79
C ALA A 89 -34.83 7.35 21.92
N ALA A 90 -34.43 7.09 23.15
CA ALA A 90 -34.99 7.76 24.35
C ALA A 90 -34.66 9.27 24.35
N ASP A 91 -33.44 9.67 23.98
CA ASP A 91 -33.03 11.07 23.86
C ASP A 91 -33.92 11.83 22.85
N TYR A 92 -34.21 11.22 21.69
CA TYR A 92 -35.15 11.83 20.73
C TYR A 92 -36.56 12.01 21.31
N MET A 93 -37.04 11.02 22.03
CA MET A 93 -38.38 11.08 22.64
C MET A 93 -38.46 12.01 23.85
N GLN A 94 -37.34 12.30 24.51
CA GLN A 94 -37.21 13.26 25.60
C GLN A 94 -36.92 14.69 25.17
N THR A 95 -36.89 14.96 23.86
CA THR A 95 -36.51 16.25 23.28
C THR A 95 -35.07 16.71 23.59
N ASN A 96 -34.20 15.79 23.99
CA ASN A 96 -32.76 16.00 24.10
C ASN A 96 -32.13 15.88 22.72
N LEU A 97 -32.52 16.78 21.82
CA LEU A 97 -32.05 16.72 20.41
C LEU A 97 -30.63 17.23 20.33
N PRO A 98 -29.73 16.47 19.69
CA PRO A 98 -28.39 16.98 19.39
C PRO A 98 -28.45 18.10 18.37
N GLU A 99 -27.44 18.93 18.36
CA GLU A 99 -27.25 19.91 17.28
C GLU A 99 -27.25 19.22 15.92
N PRO A 100 -27.81 19.81 14.86
CA PRO A 100 -27.92 19.19 13.53
C PRO A 100 -26.57 18.73 12.96
N GLU A 101 -25.49 19.42 13.31
CA GLU A 101 -24.13 19.05 12.90
C GLU A 101 -23.67 17.76 13.58
N VAL A 102 -23.96 17.60 14.86
CA VAL A 102 -23.64 16.40 15.64
C VAL A 102 -24.42 15.20 15.12
N GLU A 103 -25.66 15.40 14.73
CA GLU A 103 -26.49 14.34 14.15
C GLU A 103 -25.96 13.93 12.77
N ALA A 104 -25.62 14.88 11.91
CA ALA A 104 -25.05 14.62 10.58
C ALA A 104 -23.67 13.93 10.70
N GLU A 105 -22.88 14.28 11.72
CA GLU A 105 -21.62 13.61 12.01
C GLU A 105 -21.84 12.16 12.43
N ASN A 106 -22.79 11.92 13.31
CA ASN A 106 -23.16 10.57 13.74
C ASN A 106 -23.62 9.71 12.56
N ASP A 107 -24.51 10.23 11.71
CA ASP A 107 -24.96 9.51 10.51
C ASP A 107 -23.80 9.16 9.57
N SER A 108 -22.83 10.07 9.44
CA SER A 108 -21.62 9.83 8.66
C SER A 108 -20.74 8.75 9.28
N CYS A 109 -20.62 8.73 10.62
CA CYS A 109 -19.88 7.70 11.35
C CYS A 109 -20.57 6.33 11.24
N VAL A 110 -21.89 6.27 11.37
CA VAL A 110 -22.66 5.02 11.17
C VAL A 110 -22.45 4.48 9.78
N ARG A 111 -22.62 5.32 8.76
CA ARG A 111 -22.39 4.92 7.36
C ARG A 111 -20.95 4.47 7.11
N LEU A 112 -19.97 5.10 7.75
CA LEU A 112 -18.57 4.70 7.67
C LEU A 112 -18.33 3.31 8.27
N ILE A 113 -18.89 3.02 9.44
CA ILE A 113 -18.81 1.69 10.07
C ILE A 113 -19.50 0.64 9.19
N GLU A 114 -20.66 0.94 8.63
CA GLU A 114 -21.36 0.03 7.71
C GLU A 114 -20.51 -0.27 6.48
N LEU A 115 -19.94 0.77 5.85
CA LEU A 115 -19.08 0.64 4.66
C LEU A 115 -17.77 -0.10 4.94
N LEU A 116 -17.19 0.08 6.11
CA LEU A 116 -15.92 -0.57 6.51
C LEU A 116 -16.14 -1.84 7.35
N SER A 117 -17.38 -2.22 7.62
CA SER A 117 -17.73 -3.43 8.37
C SER A 117 -16.97 -4.68 7.90
N PRO A 118 -16.79 -4.94 6.59
CA PRO A 118 -16.06 -6.10 6.13
C PRO A 118 -14.57 -6.11 6.52
N THR A 119 -13.96 -4.95 6.70
CA THR A 119 -12.59 -4.83 7.19
C THR A 119 -12.57 -4.86 8.73
N LEU A 120 -13.54 -4.21 9.36
CA LEU A 120 -13.64 -4.09 10.80
C LEU A 120 -13.94 -5.44 11.49
N VAL A 121 -14.57 -6.41 10.80
CA VAL A 121 -14.81 -7.75 11.34
C VAL A 121 -13.54 -8.56 11.60
N ASP A 122 -12.38 -8.11 11.13
CA ASP A 122 -11.08 -8.73 11.42
C ASP A 122 -10.47 -8.24 12.75
N MET A 123 -11.21 -7.43 13.55
CA MET A 123 -10.78 -7.02 14.87
C MET A 123 -10.76 -8.18 15.86
N GLN A 124 -9.97 -8.04 16.92
CA GLN A 124 -9.96 -8.96 18.05
C GLN A 124 -11.23 -8.74 18.91
N THR A 125 -12.33 -9.33 18.47
CA THR A 125 -13.68 -9.07 18.97
C THR A 125 -13.79 -9.17 20.49
N ALA A 126 -13.15 -10.17 21.12
CA ALA A 126 -13.25 -10.36 22.56
C ALA A 126 -12.57 -9.24 23.36
N GLU A 127 -11.42 -8.76 22.90
CA GLU A 127 -10.67 -7.68 23.55
C GLU A 127 -11.36 -6.33 23.34
N VAL A 128 -11.74 -6.02 22.11
CA VAL A 128 -12.47 -4.80 21.76
C VAL A 128 -13.82 -4.76 22.51
N CYS A 129 -14.51 -5.88 22.60
CA CYS A 129 -15.77 -5.99 23.31
C CYS A 129 -15.64 -5.67 24.82
N MET A 130 -14.59 -6.19 25.49
CA MET A 130 -14.34 -5.87 26.89
C MET A 130 -14.09 -4.38 27.13
N HIS A 131 -13.29 -3.76 26.25
CA HIS A 131 -13.05 -2.32 26.31
C HIS A 131 -14.30 -1.50 25.98
N CYS A 132 -15.15 -1.97 25.06
CA CYS A 132 -16.43 -1.34 24.79
C CYS A 132 -17.37 -1.38 26.00
N VAL A 133 -17.35 -2.45 26.79
CA VAL A 133 -18.13 -2.53 28.05
C VAL A 133 -17.56 -1.58 29.11
N SER A 134 -16.24 -1.55 29.30
CA SER A 134 -15.58 -0.64 30.27
C SER A 134 -15.80 0.83 29.92
N GLU A 135 -15.89 1.20 28.67
CA GLU A 135 -16.17 2.55 28.19
C GLU A 135 -17.67 2.88 28.10
N GLY A 136 -18.54 1.93 28.47
CA GLY A 136 -19.99 2.09 28.47
C GLY A 136 -20.62 2.20 27.08
N LEU A 137 -19.98 1.64 26.07
CA LEU A 137 -20.52 1.51 24.69
C LEU A 137 -21.40 0.27 24.53
N LEU A 138 -21.18 -0.74 25.34
CA LEU A 138 -21.91 -2.01 25.36
C LEU A 138 -22.26 -2.38 26.82
N THR A 139 -23.31 -3.18 26.98
CA THR A 139 -23.66 -3.79 28.27
C THR A 139 -22.98 -5.15 28.45
N ASP A 140 -23.00 -5.70 29.67
CA ASP A 140 -22.51 -7.06 29.93
C ASP A 140 -23.30 -8.12 29.15
N ASP A 141 -24.60 -7.94 28.99
CA ASP A 141 -25.44 -8.81 28.17
C ASP A 141 -25.04 -8.78 26.68
N ASP A 142 -24.67 -7.58 26.17
CA ASP A 142 -24.14 -7.43 24.82
C ASP A 142 -22.83 -8.20 24.64
N SER A 143 -21.98 -8.12 25.65
CA SER A 143 -20.70 -8.82 25.65
C SER A 143 -20.89 -10.34 25.61
N GLU A 144 -21.86 -10.87 26.34
CA GLU A 144 -22.16 -12.29 26.34
C GLU A 144 -22.68 -12.76 24.99
N ILE A 145 -23.60 -12.02 24.38
CA ILE A 145 -24.16 -12.34 23.05
C ILE A 145 -23.05 -12.29 21.98
N ILE A 146 -22.20 -11.27 21.99
CA ILE A 146 -21.10 -11.11 21.06
C ILE A 146 -20.08 -12.25 21.19
N LYS A 147 -19.74 -12.62 22.44
CA LYS A 147 -18.82 -13.73 22.74
C LYS A 147 -19.38 -15.07 22.28
N ASN A 148 -20.67 -15.31 22.47
CA ASN A 148 -21.33 -16.56 22.05
C ASN A 148 -21.35 -16.75 20.53
N GLN A 149 -21.42 -15.66 19.77
CA GLN A 149 -21.34 -15.74 18.30
C GLN A 149 -19.91 -15.93 17.81
N GLY A 150 -18.90 -15.41 18.52
CA GLY A 150 -17.48 -15.55 18.22
C GLY A 150 -17.03 -15.01 16.88
N GLY A 151 -15.72 -14.89 16.69
CA GLY A 151 -15.08 -14.56 15.43
C GLY A 151 -15.71 -13.38 14.65
N ARG A 152 -15.79 -13.48 13.34
CA ARG A 152 -16.38 -12.45 12.45
C ARG A 152 -17.86 -12.19 12.70
N ALA A 153 -18.62 -13.18 13.18
CA ALA A 153 -20.04 -13.00 13.48
C ALA A 153 -20.21 -12.14 14.72
N GLY A 154 -19.43 -12.40 15.76
CA GLY A 154 -19.39 -11.56 16.95
C GLY A 154 -18.93 -10.12 16.66
N ALA A 155 -17.93 -9.95 15.79
CA ALA A 155 -17.48 -8.62 15.36
C ALA A 155 -18.60 -7.83 14.65
N ARG A 156 -19.35 -8.48 13.75
CA ARG A 156 -20.50 -7.82 13.09
C ARG A 156 -21.56 -7.42 14.08
N GLU A 157 -21.82 -8.27 15.05
CA GLU A 157 -22.81 -7.98 16.10
C GLU A 157 -22.33 -6.83 16.99
N LEU A 158 -21.06 -6.79 17.36
CA LEU A 158 -20.45 -5.65 18.07
C LEU A 158 -20.64 -4.35 17.28
N LEU A 159 -20.25 -4.31 16.01
CA LEU A 159 -20.41 -3.12 15.16
C LEU A 159 -21.87 -2.69 15.06
N ARG A 160 -22.80 -3.63 14.90
CA ARG A 160 -24.24 -3.34 14.84
C ARG A 160 -24.77 -2.69 16.10
N ARG A 161 -24.20 -3.04 17.27
CA ARG A 161 -24.65 -2.52 18.57
C ARG A 161 -24.06 -1.17 18.88
N ILE A 162 -22.75 -0.98 18.68
CA ILE A 162 -22.09 0.30 19.01
C ILE A 162 -22.63 1.48 18.20
N VAL A 163 -23.04 1.29 16.94
CA VAL A 163 -23.61 2.36 16.10
C VAL A 163 -24.96 2.87 16.58
N ARG A 164 -25.62 2.14 17.49
CA ARG A 164 -26.90 2.54 18.09
C ARG A 164 -26.73 3.30 19.41
N GLY A 165 -25.51 3.36 19.93
CA GLY A 165 -25.17 4.05 21.16
C GLY A 165 -25.38 5.56 21.09
N ARG A 166 -25.20 6.24 22.23
CA ARG A 166 -25.29 7.71 22.36
C ARG A 166 -24.26 8.41 21.48
N HIS A 167 -24.54 9.66 21.12
CA HIS A 167 -23.60 10.50 20.38
C HIS A 167 -22.22 10.53 21.05
N GLY A 168 -21.14 10.52 20.24
CA GLY A 168 -19.77 10.42 20.73
C GLY A 168 -19.24 8.98 20.85
N TRP A 169 -20.05 7.96 20.56
CA TRP A 169 -19.63 6.56 20.56
C TRP A 169 -18.45 6.30 19.60
N PHE A 170 -18.41 7.01 18.48
CA PHE A 170 -17.39 6.79 17.45
C PHE A 170 -15.98 7.17 17.92
N SER A 171 -15.84 8.29 18.62
CA SER A 171 -14.55 8.73 19.20
C SER A 171 -14.05 7.74 20.25
N LYS A 172 -14.95 7.23 21.09
CA LYS A 172 -14.63 6.18 22.07
C LYS A 172 -14.20 4.89 21.38
N PHE A 173 -14.92 4.48 20.35
CA PHE A 173 -14.57 3.29 19.59
C PHE A 173 -13.22 3.40 18.88
N LEU A 174 -12.87 4.57 18.35
CA LEU A 174 -11.56 4.85 17.80
C LEU A 174 -10.45 4.70 18.84
N ASN A 175 -10.65 5.24 20.05
CA ASN A 175 -9.69 5.11 21.14
C ASN A 175 -9.52 3.63 21.55
N ILE A 176 -10.59 2.87 21.64
CA ILE A 176 -10.56 1.45 21.96
C ILE A 176 -9.76 0.68 20.87
N LEU A 177 -9.98 0.96 19.60
CA LEU A 177 -9.20 0.34 18.51
C LEU A 177 -7.72 0.69 18.60
N HIS A 178 -7.39 1.89 19.04
CA HIS A 178 -6.01 2.31 19.27
C HIS A 178 -5.38 1.58 20.47
N GLU A 179 -6.07 1.52 21.59
CA GLU A 179 -5.61 0.89 22.83
C GLU A 179 -5.47 -0.63 22.71
N THR A 180 -6.38 -1.27 21.98
CA THR A 180 -6.36 -2.72 21.72
C THR A 180 -5.41 -3.12 20.57
N GLY A 181 -4.57 -2.20 20.11
CA GLY A 181 -3.54 -2.49 19.10
C GLY A 181 -4.07 -2.63 17.67
N HIS A 182 -5.32 -2.27 17.39
CA HIS A 182 -5.92 -2.28 16.06
C HIS A 182 -5.58 -1.03 15.25
N GLN A 183 -4.30 -0.62 15.29
CA GLN A 183 -3.81 0.61 14.66
C GLN A 183 -4.18 0.71 13.18
N HIS A 184 -4.22 -0.40 12.46
CA HIS A 184 -4.61 -0.41 11.05
C HIS A 184 -6.09 -0.08 10.84
N LEU A 185 -6.99 -0.56 11.73
CA LEU A 185 -8.43 -0.22 11.69
C LEU A 185 -8.66 1.22 12.12
N TYR A 186 -7.95 1.66 13.16
CA TYR A 186 -7.93 3.07 13.57
C TYR A 186 -7.51 3.99 12.42
N LEU A 187 -6.41 3.65 11.73
CA LEU A 187 -5.91 4.42 10.59
C LEU A 187 -6.88 4.37 9.40
N GLU A 188 -7.54 3.25 9.19
CA GLU A 188 -8.54 3.12 8.12
C GLU A 188 -9.79 3.98 8.41
N LEU A 189 -10.25 4.00 9.65
CA LEU A 189 -11.38 4.83 10.09
C LEU A 189 -11.04 6.33 10.18
N THR A 190 -9.80 6.67 10.53
CA THR A 190 -9.34 8.07 10.63
C THR A 190 -8.64 8.60 9.38
N GLY A 191 -8.44 7.74 8.37
CA GLY A 191 -7.77 8.10 7.12
C GLY A 191 -6.26 8.29 7.26
N GLY A 192 -5.63 7.72 8.27
CA GLY A 192 -4.18 7.67 8.42
C GLY A 192 -3.52 6.73 7.43
N SER A 193 -2.30 7.04 6.96
CA SER A 193 -1.49 6.12 6.16
C SER A 193 -0.73 5.14 7.07
N PRO A 194 -0.56 3.85 6.69
CA PRO A 194 0.12 2.85 7.50
C PRO A 194 1.62 3.10 7.76
N ASP A 195 2.20 4.17 7.22
CA ASP A 195 3.62 4.54 7.43
C ASP A 195 3.88 5.46 8.64
N CYS A 196 2.91 5.68 9.51
CA CYS A 196 3.04 6.50 10.72
C CYS A 196 3.27 5.70 12.01
N ASP A 197 4.07 4.63 11.97
CA ASP A 197 4.62 4.05 13.19
C ASP A 197 5.86 4.83 13.66
N LYS A 198 5.66 5.98 14.24
CA LYS A 198 6.60 6.60 15.19
C LYS A 198 5.92 7.78 15.91
N LEU A 199 5.13 7.50 16.90
CA LEU A 199 5.02 8.40 18.06
C LEU A 199 4.60 7.56 19.27
N GLY A 200 5.58 7.43 20.16
CA GLY A 200 5.43 6.76 21.45
C GLY A 200 4.45 7.49 22.36
N SER A 201 3.97 6.70 23.27
CA SER A 201 3.23 6.99 24.48
C SER A 201 3.59 8.32 25.17
N ASP A 202 2.55 8.87 25.79
CA ASP A 202 2.49 9.91 26.79
C ASP A 202 2.42 11.36 26.29
N GLU A 203 1.19 11.86 26.24
CA GLU A 203 0.81 12.99 27.07
C GLU A 203 -0.70 13.33 26.91
N LYS A 204 -1.31 13.52 28.05
CA LYS A 204 -2.69 13.89 28.28
C LYS A 204 -3.12 15.09 27.44
N LEU A 205 -4.21 14.91 26.69
CA LEU A 205 -4.96 16.04 26.13
C LEU A 205 -5.90 16.56 27.22
N SER A 206 -5.49 17.63 27.89
CA SER A 206 -6.37 18.47 28.65
C SER A 206 -6.59 19.78 27.93
N SER A 207 -7.86 20.08 27.72
CA SER A 207 -8.45 21.41 27.60
C SER A 207 -7.93 22.39 26.53
N MET A 208 -8.72 22.61 25.51
CA MET A 208 -9.03 23.98 25.06
C MET A 208 -10.52 24.08 24.77
N LYS A 209 -11.19 24.81 25.68
CA LYS A 209 -12.46 25.47 25.47
C LYS A 209 -12.23 26.85 24.88
N ASP A 210 -13.35 27.37 24.36
CA ASP A 210 -13.68 28.77 24.06
C ASP A 210 -13.36 29.20 22.62
N GLU A 211 -14.25 29.76 21.99
CA GLU A 211 -15.65 30.16 21.82
C GLU A 211 -15.77 31.03 20.55
N PRO A 212 -16.93 31.58 20.21
CA PRO A 212 -17.62 31.35 18.95
C PRO A 212 -17.72 32.61 18.09
N ALA A 213 -18.27 32.49 16.95
CA ALA A 213 -19.10 33.45 16.23
C ALA A 213 -19.16 33.07 14.75
N GLY A 214 -20.29 32.76 14.25
CA GLY A 214 -21.37 33.67 13.90
C GLY A 214 -21.73 33.52 12.45
N SER A 215 -22.97 33.14 12.23
CA SER A 215 -23.91 33.47 11.15
C SER A 215 -23.87 32.73 9.81
N GLU A 216 -24.89 31.94 9.65
CA GLU A 216 -26.01 32.07 8.69
C GLU A 216 -25.80 31.61 7.25
N ALA A 217 -26.70 30.69 6.95
CA ALA A 217 -27.49 30.51 5.71
C ALA A 217 -26.85 29.69 4.57
N ALA A 218 -27.31 28.49 4.38
CA ALA A 218 -28.30 28.11 3.39
C ALA A 218 -28.44 26.60 3.28
N ALA A 219 -29.60 26.12 3.62
CA ALA A 219 -30.08 24.81 3.23
C ALA A 219 -30.37 24.84 1.74
N GLU A 220 -29.98 23.80 1.03
CA GLU A 220 -30.80 23.16 0.01
C GLU A 220 -30.09 21.99 -0.69
N ALA A 221 -30.90 20.96 -0.95
CA ALA A 221 -30.69 19.87 -1.89
C ALA A 221 -29.78 18.71 -1.45
N ALA A 222 -30.36 17.79 -0.66
CA ALA A 222 -29.98 16.39 -0.73
C ALA A 222 -30.65 15.75 -1.95
N GLU A 223 -29.99 15.75 -3.09
CA GLU A 223 -30.33 14.84 -4.18
C GLU A 223 -29.67 13.48 -3.96
N SER A 224 -30.51 12.45 -4.02
CA SER A 224 -30.15 11.04 -3.94
C SER A 224 -29.13 10.71 -5.02
N CYS A 225 -27.92 10.32 -4.62
CA CYS A 225 -26.98 9.70 -5.54
C CYS A 225 -27.34 8.23 -5.69
N ASP A 226 -27.94 7.87 -6.82
CA ASP A 226 -28.06 6.48 -7.26
C ASP A 226 -26.66 5.86 -7.36
N VAL A 227 -26.50 4.78 -6.62
CA VAL A 227 -25.31 3.92 -6.72
C VAL A 227 -25.46 3.10 -7.99
N PRO A 228 -24.50 3.11 -8.94
CA PRO A 228 -24.61 2.26 -10.12
C PRO A 228 -24.69 0.79 -9.69
N GLU A 229 -25.73 0.11 -10.11
CA GLU A 229 -25.91 -1.33 -9.93
C GLU A 229 -24.77 -2.08 -10.60
N PHE A 230 -24.01 -2.85 -9.81
CA PHE A 230 -23.07 -3.81 -10.35
C PHE A 230 -23.82 -4.99 -10.92
N MET A 231 -23.60 -5.29 -12.19
CA MET A 231 -24.12 -6.51 -12.81
C MET A 231 -23.49 -7.75 -12.17
N HIS A 232 -24.28 -8.49 -11.41
CA HIS A 232 -23.94 -9.83 -10.93
C HIS A 232 -24.17 -10.85 -12.05
N ILE A 233 -23.10 -11.51 -12.49
CA ILE A 233 -23.22 -12.64 -13.40
C ILE A 233 -23.04 -13.92 -12.58
N SER A 234 -24.16 -14.63 -12.42
CA SER A 234 -24.14 -16.03 -11.96
C SER A 234 -23.91 -16.94 -13.17
N ILE A 235 -22.76 -17.58 -13.22
CA ILE A 235 -22.50 -18.59 -14.25
C ILE A 235 -23.00 -19.92 -13.67
N THR A 236 -24.14 -20.38 -14.16
CA THR A 236 -24.63 -21.75 -13.94
C THR A 236 -23.98 -22.66 -14.96
N GLU A 237 -23.30 -23.69 -14.52
CA GLU A 237 -22.82 -24.78 -15.36
C GLU A 237 -23.97 -25.72 -15.65
N ASP A 238 -24.21 -26.00 -16.92
CA ASP A 238 -25.00 -27.12 -17.36
C ASP A 238 -24.02 -28.22 -17.80
N PRO A 239 -24.24 -29.47 -17.37
CA PRO A 239 -23.37 -30.61 -17.77
C PRO A 239 -23.98 -31.43 -18.92
N GLN A 240 -23.08 -31.94 -19.73
CA GLN A 240 -23.19 -33.11 -20.62
C GLN A 240 -23.67 -32.90 -22.07
N SER A 241 -22.76 -33.22 -22.99
CA SER A 241 -22.98 -34.40 -23.89
C SER A 241 -21.67 -34.84 -24.51
N GLU A 242 -21.57 -36.16 -24.59
CA GLU A 242 -20.41 -36.96 -24.99
C GLU A 242 -20.15 -36.96 -26.49
N ALA A 243 -18.88 -37.27 -26.81
CA ALA A 243 -18.37 -38.27 -27.76
C ALA A 243 -18.55 -38.05 -29.28
N THR A 244 -17.60 -38.17 -30.06
CA THR A 244 -16.81 -39.29 -30.63
C THR A 244 -16.00 -38.86 -31.84
N ASP A 245 -14.75 -39.26 -31.82
CA ASP A 245 -13.88 -39.81 -32.87
C ASP A 245 -13.92 -39.37 -34.35
N LEU A 246 -12.77 -39.01 -34.91
CA LEU A 246 -11.94 -39.84 -35.82
C LEU A 246 -10.96 -39.05 -36.70
N TYR A 247 -9.71 -39.32 -36.51
CA TYR A 247 -8.60 -39.63 -37.42
C TYR A 247 -8.14 -38.76 -38.61
N GLN A 248 -6.84 -38.55 -38.56
CA GLN A 248 -5.84 -38.55 -39.69
C GLN A 248 -5.73 -37.23 -40.50
N GLY A 249 -4.59 -36.68 -40.80
CA GLY A 249 -3.21 -37.09 -40.87
C GLY A 249 -2.50 -36.21 -41.84
N ALA A 250 -1.18 -36.03 -41.63
CA ALA A 250 -0.17 -35.64 -42.63
C ALA A 250 0.21 -34.17 -42.89
N SER A 251 1.36 -33.81 -42.35
CA SER A 251 2.30 -32.83 -42.90
C SER A 251 3.06 -33.47 -44.10
N PRO A 252 4.05 -32.85 -44.79
CA PRO A 252 4.57 -31.47 -44.85
C PRO A 252 5.09 -31.04 -46.25
N LYS A 253 5.84 -29.90 -46.26
CA LYS A 253 6.83 -29.42 -47.24
C LYS A 253 6.43 -28.22 -48.13
N SER A 254 7.04 -27.14 -47.91
CA SER A 254 8.33 -26.54 -48.38
C SER A 254 8.29 -25.68 -49.63
N ARG A 255 8.83 -24.47 -49.53
CA ARG A 255 9.66 -23.70 -50.44
C ARG A 255 9.04 -22.92 -51.61
N GLN A 256 9.33 -21.65 -51.64
CA GLN A 256 9.99 -20.79 -52.63
C GLN A 256 9.26 -19.51 -52.99
N GLN A 257 9.91 -18.38 -52.73
CA GLN A 257 9.77 -17.12 -53.47
C GLN A 257 10.34 -17.30 -54.90
N PRO A 258 10.16 -16.40 -55.92
CA PRO A 258 10.23 -14.95 -55.83
C PRO A 258 9.37 -14.14 -56.87
N ASP A 259 9.46 -12.83 -56.69
CA ASP A 259 9.53 -11.73 -57.68
C ASP A 259 8.31 -11.09 -58.32
N SER A 260 8.30 -9.76 -58.08
CA SER A 260 8.07 -8.59 -58.96
C SER A 260 6.76 -8.39 -59.73
N SER A 261 6.07 -7.32 -59.44
CA SER A 261 5.83 -6.14 -60.31
C SER A 261 4.60 -5.32 -59.90
N GLU A 262 4.83 -4.02 -59.71
CA GLU A 262 3.85 -2.93 -59.67
C GLU A 262 3.22 -2.70 -61.09
N PRO A 263 2.26 -1.75 -61.33
CA PRO A 263 1.36 -0.99 -60.45
C PRO A 263 -0.10 -0.83 -60.97
N SER A 264 -1.01 -0.31 -60.19
CA SER A 264 -1.99 0.72 -60.54
C SER A 264 -3.00 1.05 -59.45
N GLN A 265 -3.10 2.33 -59.09
CA GLN A 265 -4.20 2.99 -58.38
C GLN A 265 -5.45 3.14 -59.30
N PRO A 266 -6.66 3.63 -58.85
CA PRO A 266 -6.96 4.40 -57.64
C PRO A 266 -8.34 4.17 -56.96
N ASP A 267 -8.59 5.01 -55.95
CA ASP A 267 -9.82 5.46 -55.33
C ASP A 267 -10.36 4.63 -54.10
N GLY A 268 -10.29 5.23 -52.94
CA GLY A 268 -11.10 6.24 -52.33
C GLY A 268 -11.77 5.73 -51.04
N THR A 269 -11.54 6.44 -49.94
CA THR A 269 -12.28 6.48 -48.66
C THR A 269 -11.93 5.46 -47.56
N ASP A 270 -11.72 6.08 -46.37
CA ASP A 270 -11.67 5.55 -45.01
C ASP A 270 -10.33 4.97 -44.51
N SER A 271 -9.50 5.89 -44.02
CA SER A 271 -8.40 5.55 -43.10
C SER A 271 -8.10 6.70 -42.12
N VAL A 272 -8.91 6.81 -41.07
CA VAL A 272 -8.57 7.67 -39.90
C VAL A 272 -7.94 6.89 -38.74
N ALA A 273 -7.89 5.56 -38.81
CA ALA A 273 -7.40 4.71 -37.72
C ALA A 273 -5.91 4.32 -37.77
N ALA A 274 -5.20 4.55 -38.88
CA ALA A 274 -3.81 4.08 -39.05
C ALA A 274 -2.71 5.14 -38.82
N ALA A 275 -3.08 6.36 -38.44
CA ALA A 275 -2.13 7.47 -38.25
C ALA A 275 -1.42 7.53 -36.89
N ALA A 276 -1.67 6.58 -35.98
CA ALA A 276 -1.10 6.60 -34.62
C ALA A 276 0.26 5.88 -34.48
N ALA A 277 0.78 5.24 -35.54
CA ALA A 277 1.98 4.40 -35.44
C ALA A 277 3.23 4.95 -36.16
N ARG A 278 3.15 6.10 -36.84
CA ARG A 278 4.34 6.77 -37.42
C ARG A 278 4.66 7.99 -36.55
N GLY A 279 5.85 8.02 -35.93
CA GLY A 279 6.35 9.20 -35.24
C GLY A 279 6.46 10.38 -36.21
N PRO A 280 6.20 11.62 -35.76
CA PRO A 280 6.20 12.77 -36.65
C PRO A 280 7.61 13.02 -37.20
N GLU A 281 7.73 13.06 -38.51
CA GLU A 281 8.97 13.41 -39.21
C GLU A 281 9.40 14.87 -39.01
N ASN A 282 8.50 15.73 -38.47
CA ASN A 282 8.80 17.08 -38.01
C ASN A 282 8.59 17.13 -36.48
N GLY A 283 9.62 17.55 -35.74
CA GLY A 283 9.69 17.58 -34.27
C GLY A 283 8.70 18.51 -33.55
N ASP A 284 7.53 18.78 -34.11
CA ASP A 284 6.50 19.61 -33.48
C ASP A 284 5.51 18.77 -32.68
N ILE A 285 5.36 19.12 -31.39
CA ILE A 285 4.41 18.51 -30.48
C ILE A 285 3.05 19.16 -30.72
N VAL A 286 2.09 18.39 -31.22
CA VAL A 286 0.69 18.81 -31.33
C VAL A 286 -0.08 18.31 -30.11
N LEU A 287 -0.67 19.20 -29.34
CA LEU A 287 -1.56 18.89 -28.25
C LEU A 287 -3.01 18.83 -28.72
N ARG A 288 -3.80 17.93 -28.13
CA ARG A 288 -5.26 17.92 -28.28
C ARG A 288 -5.86 19.15 -27.56
N ASP A 289 -7.08 19.57 -27.92
CA ASP A 289 -7.69 20.77 -27.37
C ASP A 289 -7.75 20.76 -25.84
N TYR A 290 -8.17 19.66 -25.23
CA TYR A 290 -8.21 19.55 -23.77
C TYR A 290 -6.81 19.59 -23.12
N GLN A 291 -5.77 19.09 -23.81
CA GLN A 291 -4.39 19.16 -23.34
C GLN A 291 -3.86 20.60 -23.40
N MET A 292 -4.22 21.34 -24.44
CA MET A 292 -3.88 22.75 -24.58
C MET A 292 -4.58 23.58 -23.50
N GLU A 293 -5.88 23.31 -23.27
CA GLU A 293 -6.64 24.00 -22.21
C GLU A 293 -5.96 23.87 -20.84
N VAL A 294 -5.58 22.65 -20.45
CA VAL A 294 -4.91 22.42 -19.14
C VAL A 294 -3.49 22.93 -19.08
N ALA A 295 -2.80 23.07 -20.22
CA ALA A 295 -1.44 23.62 -20.31
C ALA A 295 -1.40 25.14 -20.20
N ARG A 296 -2.45 25.85 -20.62
CA ARG A 296 -2.47 27.32 -20.77
C ARG A 296 -1.95 28.09 -19.56
N PRO A 297 -2.40 27.83 -18.31
CA PRO A 297 -1.90 28.61 -17.18
C PRO A 297 -0.40 28.37 -16.91
N ALA A 298 0.12 27.17 -17.22
CA ALA A 298 1.56 26.93 -17.10
C ALA A 298 2.37 27.68 -18.15
N LEU A 299 1.83 27.82 -19.37
CA LEU A 299 2.43 28.64 -20.42
C LEU A 299 2.46 30.14 -20.07
N GLU A 300 1.54 30.59 -19.21
CA GLU A 300 1.53 31.92 -18.61
C GLU A 300 2.52 32.05 -17.42
N GLY A 301 3.34 31.03 -17.15
CA GLY A 301 4.30 31.05 -16.04
C GLY A 301 3.71 30.72 -14.65
N LYS A 302 2.45 30.30 -14.56
CA LYS A 302 1.82 29.93 -13.28
C LYS A 302 2.20 28.52 -12.85
N ASN A 303 2.37 28.31 -11.54
CA ASN A 303 2.47 26.97 -10.96
C ASN A 303 1.10 26.31 -11.01
N ILE A 304 1.03 25.09 -11.53
CA ILE A 304 -0.24 24.34 -11.63
C ILE A 304 -0.06 22.84 -11.33
N ILE A 305 -1.17 22.20 -11.03
CA ILE A 305 -1.29 20.73 -11.05
C ILE A 305 -2.12 20.33 -12.26
N VAL A 306 -1.61 19.45 -13.10
CA VAL A 306 -2.34 18.79 -14.18
C VAL A 306 -2.85 17.44 -13.66
N CYS A 307 -4.15 17.38 -13.38
CA CYS A 307 -4.83 16.19 -12.90
C CYS A 307 -5.69 15.61 -14.02
N LEU A 308 -5.16 14.64 -14.74
CA LEU A 308 -5.83 13.97 -15.86
C LEU A 308 -5.71 12.45 -15.72
N PRO A 309 -6.68 11.65 -16.17
CA PRO A 309 -6.64 10.20 -16.11
C PRO A 309 -5.36 9.59 -16.70
N THR A 310 -4.99 8.38 -16.28
CA THR A 310 -3.87 7.65 -16.86
C THR A 310 -4.11 7.42 -18.36
N GLY A 311 -3.07 7.62 -19.19
CA GLY A 311 -3.16 7.48 -20.63
C GLY A 311 -3.77 8.69 -21.38
N SER A 312 -4.09 9.78 -20.69
CA SER A 312 -4.54 11.04 -21.31
C SER A 312 -3.42 11.89 -21.92
N GLY A 313 -2.16 11.47 -21.78
CA GLY A 313 -1.01 12.19 -22.30
C GLY A 313 -0.51 13.33 -21.40
N LYS A 314 -0.64 13.21 -20.06
CA LYS A 314 -0.08 14.16 -19.09
C LYS A 314 1.39 14.48 -19.37
N THR A 315 2.19 13.44 -19.60
CA THR A 315 3.63 13.60 -19.89
C THR A 315 3.86 14.37 -21.20
N ARG A 316 3.02 14.16 -22.22
CA ARG A 316 3.07 14.93 -23.47
C ARG A 316 2.80 16.42 -23.25
N VAL A 317 1.85 16.74 -22.37
CA VAL A 317 1.59 18.13 -21.93
C VAL A 317 2.82 18.71 -21.26
N ALA A 318 3.47 17.95 -20.37
CA ALA A 318 4.70 18.39 -19.70
C ALA A 318 5.86 18.64 -20.67
N VAL A 319 6.05 17.76 -21.68
CA VAL A 319 7.07 17.94 -22.73
C VAL A 319 6.81 19.19 -23.55
N TYR A 320 5.56 19.44 -23.89
CA TYR A 320 5.17 20.66 -24.62
C TYR A 320 5.45 21.94 -23.81
N ILE A 321 5.04 21.96 -22.52
CA ILE A 321 5.32 23.09 -21.61
C ILE A 321 6.83 23.27 -21.49
N THR A 322 7.60 22.20 -21.34
CA THR A 322 9.08 22.26 -21.29
C THR A 322 9.66 22.89 -22.55
N LYS A 323 9.21 22.45 -23.72
CA LYS A 323 9.67 23.03 -24.99
C LYS A 323 9.40 24.52 -25.05
N LYS A 324 8.17 24.93 -24.79
CA LYS A 324 7.76 26.33 -24.82
C LYS A 324 8.49 27.20 -23.79
N HIS A 325 8.71 26.66 -22.57
CA HIS A 325 9.50 27.32 -21.56
C HIS A 325 10.95 27.55 -21.99
N LEU A 326 11.58 26.55 -22.56
CA LEU A 326 12.96 26.65 -23.04
C LEU A 326 13.09 27.56 -24.28
N ASP A 327 12.13 27.49 -25.22
CA ASP A 327 12.05 28.34 -26.39
C ASP A 327 11.96 29.82 -25.97
N SER A 328 11.01 30.19 -25.09
CA SER A 328 10.84 31.54 -24.57
C SER A 328 12.10 32.07 -23.84
N ARG A 329 12.71 31.23 -22.98
CA ARG A 329 13.96 31.56 -22.31
C ARG A 329 15.10 31.84 -23.27
N ARG A 330 15.18 31.08 -24.35
CA ARG A 330 16.19 31.24 -25.43
C ARG A 330 15.95 32.53 -26.19
N GLU A 331 14.70 32.84 -26.52
CA GLU A 331 14.30 34.10 -27.17
C GLU A 331 14.66 35.35 -26.31
N GLU A 332 14.54 35.21 -24.99
CA GLU A 332 14.96 36.22 -24.03
C GLU A 332 16.48 36.27 -23.80
N GLY A 333 17.27 35.45 -24.46
CA GLY A 333 18.72 35.33 -24.24
C GLY A 333 19.13 34.81 -22.87
N ARG A 334 18.21 34.11 -22.19
CA ARG A 334 18.40 33.55 -20.85
C ARG A 334 18.54 32.03 -20.86
N SER A 335 19.32 31.50 -19.92
CA SER A 335 19.41 30.03 -19.75
C SER A 335 18.12 29.46 -19.17
N GLY A 336 17.64 28.36 -19.72
CA GLY A 336 16.55 27.54 -19.18
C GLY A 336 17.13 26.25 -18.56
N LYS A 337 16.75 25.92 -17.35
CA LYS A 337 17.15 24.69 -16.64
C LYS A 337 15.90 24.00 -16.09
N VAL A 338 15.56 22.87 -16.67
CA VAL A 338 14.35 22.11 -16.33
C VAL A 338 14.74 20.78 -15.66
N VAL A 339 14.14 20.51 -14.51
CA VAL A 339 14.32 19.24 -13.82
C VAL A 339 12.99 18.50 -13.76
N VAL A 340 12.99 17.25 -14.22
CA VAL A 340 11.86 16.33 -14.17
C VAL A 340 12.10 15.31 -13.05
N LEU A 341 11.27 15.38 -12.03
CA LEU A 341 11.37 14.50 -10.86
C LEU A 341 10.42 13.33 -10.95
N VAL A 342 10.95 12.14 -10.76
CA VAL A 342 10.18 10.89 -10.70
C VAL A 342 10.42 10.16 -9.37
N ASN A 343 9.47 9.33 -8.96
CA ASN A 343 9.52 8.61 -7.68
C ASN A 343 10.23 7.24 -7.77
N LYS A 344 10.47 6.70 -8.97
CA LYS A 344 11.08 5.38 -9.19
C LYS A 344 12.13 5.41 -10.30
N VAL A 345 13.21 4.63 -10.14
CA VAL A 345 14.33 4.56 -11.11
C VAL A 345 13.88 4.16 -12.53
N PRO A 346 13.02 3.14 -12.74
CA PRO A 346 12.58 2.79 -14.11
C PRO A 346 11.89 3.93 -14.86
N LEU A 347 11.25 4.86 -14.16
CA LEU A 347 10.59 6.00 -14.77
C LEU A 347 11.58 7.02 -15.35
N VAL A 348 12.80 7.09 -14.83
CA VAL A 348 13.84 7.98 -15.37
C VAL A 348 14.13 7.61 -16.83
N GLU A 349 14.37 6.32 -17.09
CA GLU A 349 14.62 5.80 -18.45
C GLU A 349 13.40 5.99 -19.35
N GLN A 350 12.22 5.67 -18.86
CA GLN A 350 10.97 5.80 -19.59
C GLN A 350 10.74 7.25 -20.05
N HIS A 351 10.78 8.21 -19.13
CA HIS A 351 10.62 9.62 -19.48
C HIS A 351 11.69 10.09 -20.45
N TYR A 352 12.94 9.69 -20.21
CA TYR A 352 14.05 10.08 -21.10
C TYR A 352 13.86 9.54 -22.52
N LEU A 353 13.70 8.21 -22.68
CA LEU A 353 13.70 7.56 -23.99
C LEU A 353 12.40 7.75 -24.76
N SER A 354 11.26 7.60 -24.09
CA SER A 354 9.95 7.50 -24.75
C SER A 354 9.24 8.86 -24.87
N GLU A 355 9.53 9.82 -23.96
CA GLU A 355 8.74 11.04 -23.89
C GLU A 355 9.54 12.31 -24.22
N PHE A 356 10.68 12.55 -23.57
CA PHE A 356 11.41 13.83 -23.71
C PHE A 356 12.40 13.81 -24.88
N SER A 357 13.23 12.77 -25.03
CA SER A 357 14.25 12.70 -26.08
C SER A 357 13.68 12.81 -27.49
N PRO A 358 12.61 12.14 -27.86
CA PRO A 358 12.08 12.21 -29.23
C PRO A 358 11.76 13.62 -29.71
N PHE A 359 11.37 14.51 -28.79
CA PHE A 359 10.89 15.86 -29.10
C PHE A 359 11.91 16.96 -28.81
N LEU A 360 12.80 16.77 -27.84
CA LEU A 360 13.65 17.86 -27.35
C LEU A 360 15.14 17.67 -27.69
N LYS A 361 15.64 16.45 -27.87
CA LYS A 361 17.07 16.17 -28.01
C LYS A 361 17.73 16.85 -29.23
N ARG A 362 16.95 17.20 -30.26
CA ARG A 362 17.46 17.92 -31.43
C ARG A 362 17.83 19.38 -31.14
N ALA A 363 17.09 20.01 -30.18
CA ALA A 363 17.21 21.43 -29.90
C ALA A 363 17.88 21.74 -28.56
N TYR A 364 17.88 20.79 -27.61
CA TYR A 364 18.29 20.95 -26.23
C TYR A 364 19.15 19.77 -25.76
N LYS A 365 20.01 20.03 -24.76
CA LYS A 365 20.83 19.00 -24.10
C LYS A 365 20.01 18.34 -22.99
N LEU A 366 19.81 17.03 -23.10
CA LEU A 366 19.06 16.22 -22.14
C LEU A 366 19.99 15.22 -21.46
N GLU A 367 19.81 15.08 -20.14
CA GLU A 367 20.52 14.06 -19.36
C GLU A 367 19.57 13.35 -18.40
N ARG A 368 19.91 12.12 -18.03
CA ARG A 368 19.18 11.28 -17.09
C ARG A 368 20.09 10.81 -15.96
N VAL A 369 19.57 10.86 -14.74
CA VAL A 369 20.34 10.52 -13.54
C VAL A 369 19.50 9.67 -12.61
N SER A 370 20.01 8.49 -12.26
CA SER A 370 19.39 7.61 -11.26
C SER A 370 20.41 7.10 -10.27
N GLY A 371 19.95 6.60 -9.13
CA GLY A 371 20.83 6.07 -8.08
C GLY A 371 21.61 4.82 -8.50
N ASP A 372 21.23 4.16 -9.61
CA ASP A 372 21.94 3.01 -10.18
C ASP A 372 23.10 3.45 -11.10
N CYS A 373 23.20 4.74 -11.41
CA CYS A 373 24.30 5.28 -12.18
C CYS A 373 25.41 5.71 -11.22
N GLN A 374 26.58 5.13 -11.34
CA GLN A 374 27.80 5.71 -10.76
C GLN A 374 28.07 7.03 -11.48
N LEU A 375 27.79 8.14 -10.78
CA LEU A 375 28.04 9.47 -11.34
C LEU A 375 29.56 9.70 -11.42
N LYS A 376 30.13 9.49 -12.62
CA LYS A 376 31.52 9.90 -12.93
C LYS A 376 31.70 11.42 -12.90
N ILE A 377 30.60 12.18 -12.99
CA ILE A 377 30.52 13.63 -13.04
C ILE A 377 29.56 14.09 -11.96
N SER A 378 29.88 15.14 -11.20
CA SER A 378 29.01 15.71 -10.18
C SER A 378 27.67 16.15 -10.79
N PHE A 379 26.57 15.92 -10.05
CA PHE A 379 25.23 16.35 -10.47
C PHE A 379 25.15 17.86 -10.70
N THR A 380 25.91 18.66 -9.95
CA THR A 380 26.04 20.11 -10.15
C THR A 380 26.57 20.45 -11.56
N GLU A 381 27.57 19.70 -12.04
CA GLU A 381 28.09 19.85 -13.39
C GLU A 381 27.07 19.37 -14.47
N ILE A 382 26.29 18.34 -14.16
CA ILE A 382 25.21 17.89 -15.05
C ILE A 382 24.16 18.98 -15.21
N VAL A 383 23.75 19.64 -14.10
CA VAL A 383 22.79 20.76 -14.14
C VAL A 383 23.35 21.93 -14.94
N LYS A 384 24.63 22.26 -14.79
CA LYS A 384 25.26 23.35 -15.57
C LYS A 384 25.30 23.06 -17.06
N LYS A 385 25.62 21.83 -17.47
CA LYS A 385 25.87 21.44 -18.87
C LYS A 385 24.62 21.10 -19.67
N ASN A 386 23.50 20.74 -19.01
CA ASN A 386 22.27 20.28 -19.66
C ASN A 386 21.11 21.24 -19.44
N ASP A 387 20.17 21.24 -20.38
CA ASP A 387 18.97 22.08 -20.35
C ASP A 387 17.79 21.36 -19.65
N VAL A 388 17.70 20.03 -19.81
CA VAL A 388 16.68 19.19 -19.19
C VAL A 388 17.33 18.00 -18.50
N ILE A 389 17.05 17.83 -17.22
CA ILE A 389 17.56 16.74 -16.40
C ILE A 389 16.38 15.91 -15.90
N ILE A 390 16.39 14.61 -16.14
CA ILE A 390 15.39 13.69 -15.65
C ILE A 390 16.02 12.84 -14.55
N CYS A 391 15.54 12.94 -13.32
CA CYS A 391 16.18 12.26 -12.20
C CYS A 391 15.17 11.81 -11.13
N THR A 392 15.59 10.88 -10.26
CA THR A 392 14.82 10.58 -9.06
C THR A 392 14.91 11.75 -8.08
N ALA A 393 13.81 12.04 -7.40
CA ALA A 393 13.72 13.17 -6.48
C ALA A 393 14.79 13.17 -5.37
N GLN A 394 15.23 12.00 -4.94
CA GLN A 394 16.25 11.86 -3.90
C GLN A 394 17.59 12.47 -4.32
N ILE A 395 17.92 12.40 -5.61
CA ILE A 395 19.17 12.98 -6.13
C ILE A 395 19.13 14.50 -5.97
N LEU A 396 18.07 15.15 -6.46
CA LEU A 396 17.94 16.60 -6.32
C LEU A 396 17.95 17.01 -4.83
N GLU A 397 17.20 16.32 -3.96
CA GLU A 397 17.17 16.63 -2.53
C GLU A 397 18.54 16.55 -1.88
N ASN A 398 19.34 15.52 -2.20
CA ASN A 398 20.69 15.36 -1.67
C ASN A 398 21.59 16.57 -2.03
N TYR A 399 21.52 17.05 -3.28
CA TYR A 399 22.36 18.18 -3.73
C TYR A 399 21.83 19.55 -3.25
N LEU A 400 20.51 19.70 -3.08
CA LEU A 400 19.92 20.88 -2.39
C LEU A 400 20.32 20.88 -0.90
N GLU A 401 20.45 19.72 -0.28
CA GLU A 401 20.92 19.62 1.11
C GLU A 401 22.40 19.99 1.25
N ARG A 402 23.27 19.53 0.33
CA ARG A 402 24.69 19.86 0.28
C ARG A 402 24.90 21.38 0.17
N PHE A 403 24.19 22.03 -0.75
CA PHE A 403 24.23 23.49 -0.89
C PHE A 403 23.90 24.21 0.43
N ASN A 404 22.86 23.77 1.14
CA ASN A 404 22.49 24.36 2.42
C ASN A 404 23.50 24.12 3.55
N LYS A 405 24.34 23.10 3.43
CA LYS A 405 25.45 22.83 4.35
C LYS A 405 26.73 23.60 4.00
N GLY A 406 26.73 24.33 2.87
CA GLY A 406 27.91 25.07 2.39
C GLY A 406 28.94 24.19 1.71
N GLU A 407 28.54 23.00 1.21
CA GLU A 407 29.43 22.13 0.44
C GLU A 407 29.54 22.64 -1.01
N ASP A 408 30.74 22.63 -1.59
CA ASP A 408 31.04 23.20 -2.94
C ASP A 408 30.28 22.50 -4.08
N GLU A 409 29.81 21.28 -3.87
CA GLU A 409 29.08 20.47 -4.86
C GLU A 409 27.54 20.57 -4.73
N GLY A 410 26.99 21.63 -4.18
CA GLY A 410 25.55 21.82 -4.02
C GLY A 410 24.87 22.38 -5.27
N VAL A 411 23.55 22.25 -5.35
CA VAL A 411 22.66 22.91 -6.32
C VAL A 411 21.70 23.82 -5.56
N ASN A 412 21.48 25.04 -6.08
CA ASN A 412 20.50 25.97 -5.53
C ASN A 412 19.19 25.93 -6.32
N LEU A 413 18.06 26.21 -5.68
CA LEU A 413 16.78 26.35 -6.37
C LEU A 413 16.78 27.45 -7.43
N SER A 414 17.59 28.52 -7.26
CA SER A 414 17.74 29.57 -8.25
C SER A 414 18.45 29.16 -9.54
N ASP A 415 19.16 28.03 -9.51
CA ASP A 415 19.84 27.46 -10.69
C ASP A 415 18.85 26.81 -11.66
N LEU A 416 17.63 26.55 -11.17
CA LEU A 416 16.55 25.89 -11.90
C LEU A 416 15.49 26.91 -12.33
N THR A 417 14.86 26.67 -13.47
CA THR A 417 13.81 27.56 -14.01
C THR A 417 12.43 26.90 -14.06
N LEU A 418 12.37 25.55 -14.16
CA LEU A 418 11.14 24.78 -14.11
C LEU A 418 11.42 23.44 -13.41
N ILE A 419 10.55 23.08 -12.46
CA ILE A 419 10.55 21.74 -11.84
C ILE A 419 9.23 21.06 -12.18
N ILE A 420 9.32 19.89 -12.80
CA ILE A 420 8.19 19.02 -13.11
C ILE A 420 8.19 17.88 -12.11
N ILE A 421 7.07 17.64 -11.44
CA ILE A 421 6.92 16.60 -10.42
C ILE A 421 5.88 15.61 -10.90
N ASP A 422 6.35 14.43 -11.33
CA ASP A 422 5.46 13.34 -11.74
C ASP A 422 4.91 12.61 -10.50
N GLU A 423 3.65 12.14 -10.58
CA GLU A 423 2.87 11.61 -9.46
C GLU A 423 2.93 12.53 -8.22
N CYS A 424 2.65 13.80 -8.45
CA CYS A 424 2.80 14.89 -7.49
C CYS A 424 1.92 14.76 -6.24
N HIS A 425 0.95 13.85 -6.21
CA HIS A 425 0.17 13.50 -5.02
C HIS A 425 1.02 12.94 -3.88
N HIS A 426 2.25 12.49 -4.16
CA HIS A 426 3.25 12.13 -3.15
C HIS A 426 3.91 13.33 -2.45
N THR A 427 3.57 14.57 -2.80
CA THR A 427 4.10 15.79 -2.14
C THR A 427 3.42 16.00 -0.80
N GLN A 428 3.61 15.06 0.12
CA GLN A 428 2.95 15.04 1.42
C GLN A 428 3.90 14.61 2.53
N LYS A 429 3.63 15.03 3.75
CA LYS A 429 4.30 14.59 4.99
C LYS A 429 5.84 14.57 4.86
N GLY A 430 6.48 13.44 5.16
CA GLY A 430 7.93 13.25 5.07
C GLY A 430 8.45 12.79 3.70
N GLY A 431 7.63 12.85 2.64
CA GLY A 431 8.05 12.46 1.29
C GLY A 431 9.15 13.36 0.71
N VAL A 432 10.00 12.80 -0.15
CA VAL A 432 11.14 13.52 -0.73
C VAL A 432 10.68 14.73 -1.54
N TYR A 433 9.61 14.61 -2.31
CA TYR A 433 9.01 15.75 -3.02
C TYR A 433 8.64 16.89 -2.08
N ASN A 434 8.07 16.52 -0.91
CA ASN A 434 7.68 17.52 0.08
C ASN A 434 8.90 18.19 0.72
N HIS A 435 10.03 17.51 0.87
CA HIS A 435 11.28 18.13 1.36
C HIS A 435 11.79 19.16 0.37
N ILE A 436 11.81 18.85 -0.93
CA ILE A 436 12.19 19.78 -1.99
C ILE A 436 11.26 21.01 -1.97
N MET A 437 9.94 20.77 -1.97
CA MET A 437 8.95 21.85 -1.99
C MET A 437 8.95 22.67 -0.70
N MET A 438 9.27 22.09 0.44
CA MET A 438 9.40 22.84 1.69
C MET A 438 10.56 23.84 1.65
N ARG A 439 11.68 23.50 0.97
CA ARG A 439 12.77 24.45 0.71
C ARG A 439 12.29 25.61 -0.18
N TYR A 440 11.53 25.27 -1.23
CA TYR A 440 10.89 26.25 -2.11
C TYR A 440 9.95 27.19 -1.35
N LEU A 441 9.03 26.65 -0.54
CA LEU A 441 8.08 27.45 0.24
C LEU A 441 8.76 28.37 1.25
N LYS A 442 9.77 27.86 1.97
CA LYS A 442 10.57 28.69 2.90
C LYS A 442 11.24 29.86 2.17
N GLN A 443 11.81 29.61 0.99
CA GLN A 443 12.42 30.66 0.19
C GLN A 443 11.37 31.63 -0.37
N LYS A 444 10.21 31.16 -0.80
CA LYS A 444 9.08 32.01 -1.22
C LYS A 444 8.67 32.97 -0.09
N HIS A 445 8.52 32.47 1.12
CA HIS A 445 8.18 33.30 2.28
C HIS A 445 9.32 34.28 2.64
N LYS A 446 10.57 33.85 2.51
CA LYS A 446 11.73 34.73 2.66
C LYS A 446 11.73 35.87 1.61
N ASN A 447 11.41 35.54 0.35
CA ASN A 447 11.30 36.52 -0.75
C ASN A 447 10.19 37.55 -0.48
N LYS A 448 9.03 37.14 0.09
CA LYS A 448 7.97 38.07 0.49
C LYS A 448 8.49 39.08 1.53
N ARG A 449 9.36 38.67 2.46
CA ARG A 449 9.99 39.53 3.46
C ARG A 449 11.04 40.43 2.85
N LEU A 450 11.93 39.87 1.98
CA LEU A 450 12.95 40.64 1.27
C LEU A 450 12.32 41.76 0.43
N LYS A 451 11.22 41.51 -0.27
CA LYS A 451 10.46 42.52 -1.01
C LYS A 451 9.92 43.64 -0.10
N LYS A 452 9.45 43.33 1.12
CA LYS A 452 9.03 44.35 2.10
C LYS A 452 10.22 45.18 2.59
N GLU A 453 11.41 44.55 2.65
CA GLU A 453 12.66 45.23 3.04
C GLU A 453 13.37 45.92 1.84
N GLN A 454 12.74 45.98 0.65
CA GLN A 454 13.28 46.50 -0.60
C GLN A 454 14.59 45.84 -1.03
N LYS A 455 14.81 44.59 -0.65
CA LYS A 455 15.94 43.76 -1.06
C LYS A 455 15.54 42.87 -2.23
N GLU A 456 16.52 42.52 -3.08
CA GLU A 456 16.29 41.70 -4.24
C GLU A 456 15.89 40.24 -3.84
N PRO A 457 14.76 39.75 -4.34
CA PRO A 457 14.32 38.40 -4.04
C PRO A 457 15.09 37.37 -4.89
N MET A 458 15.33 36.19 -4.33
CA MET A 458 15.93 35.09 -5.08
C MET A 458 14.95 34.52 -6.12
N SER A 459 15.43 34.30 -7.35
CA SER A 459 14.63 33.63 -8.38
C SER A 459 14.20 32.22 -7.94
N LEU A 460 12.95 31.87 -8.15
CA LEU A 460 12.40 30.52 -7.89
C LEU A 460 11.93 29.89 -9.19
N PRO A 461 12.11 28.58 -9.36
CA PRO A 461 11.61 27.86 -10.53
C PRO A 461 10.08 27.83 -10.54
N GLN A 462 9.50 27.76 -11.73
CA GLN A 462 8.10 27.40 -11.92
C GLN A 462 7.88 25.95 -11.52
N ILE A 463 6.71 25.60 -10.97
CA ILE A 463 6.34 24.25 -10.53
C ILE A 463 5.21 23.71 -11.39
N LEU A 464 5.41 22.51 -11.93
CA LEU A 464 4.40 21.78 -12.68
C LEU A 464 4.20 20.39 -12.04
N GLY A 465 3.07 20.19 -11.38
CA GLY A 465 2.68 18.89 -10.84
C GLY A 465 1.85 18.07 -11.84
N LEU A 466 2.14 16.78 -11.97
CA LEU A 466 1.37 15.84 -12.78
C LEU A 466 0.81 14.74 -11.88
N THR A 467 -0.46 14.42 -12.02
CA THR A 467 -1.06 13.26 -11.33
C THR A 467 -2.28 12.72 -12.07
N ALA A 468 -2.60 11.45 -11.87
CA ALA A 468 -3.87 10.89 -12.32
C ALA A 468 -4.98 11.12 -11.27
N SER A 469 -4.59 11.22 -10.01
CA SER A 469 -5.50 11.33 -8.89
C SER A 469 -4.76 11.91 -7.68
N PRO A 470 -5.23 12.99 -7.07
CA PRO A 470 -4.67 13.47 -5.81
C PRO A 470 -5.07 12.59 -4.62
N GLY A 471 -6.11 11.75 -4.75
CA GLY A 471 -6.72 11.01 -3.65
C GLY A 471 -7.50 11.90 -2.69
N VAL A 472 -8.04 11.30 -1.65
CA VAL A 472 -8.74 12.00 -0.55
C VAL A 472 -8.02 11.87 0.80
N GLY A 473 -6.85 11.20 0.82
CA GLY A 473 -6.06 11.02 2.04
C GLY A 473 -6.76 10.18 3.11
N GLY A 474 -7.65 9.27 2.69
CA GLY A 474 -8.46 8.47 3.59
C GLY A 474 -9.66 9.19 4.18
N ALA A 475 -9.97 10.41 3.72
CA ALA A 475 -11.08 11.19 4.22
C ALA A 475 -12.42 10.45 4.07
N THR A 476 -13.29 10.67 5.03
CA THR A 476 -14.66 10.16 5.09
C THR A 476 -15.68 11.26 4.88
N LYS A 477 -15.27 12.52 5.11
CA LYS A 477 -16.07 13.73 4.92
C LYS A 477 -15.54 14.57 3.77
N MET A 478 -16.43 15.31 3.11
CA MET A 478 -16.09 16.16 1.96
C MET A 478 -15.05 17.24 2.34
N GLU A 479 -15.22 17.90 3.49
CA GLU A 479 -14.34 18.96 3.96
C GLU A 479 -12.89 18.46 4.15
N LYS A 480 -12.73 17.23 4.66
CA LYS A 480 -11.41 16.61 4.82
C LYS A 480 -10.78 16.22 3.48
N ALA A 481 -11.60 15.82 2.50
CA ALA A 481 -11.13 15.57 1.14
C ALA A 481 -10.68 16.88 0.46
N GLU A 482 -11.45 17.96 0.61
CA GLU A 482 -11.06 19.30 0.14
C GLU A 482 -9.77 19.77 0.81
N GLU A 483 -9.69 19.66 2.14
CA GLU A 483 -8.48 20.00 2.90
C GLU A 483 -7.26 19.23 2.40
N HIS A 484 -7.39 17.92 2.19
CA HIS A 484 -6.32 17.07 1.67
C HIS A 484 -5.81 17.56 0.32
N ILE A 485 -6.72 17.84 -0.63
CA ILE A 485 -6.36 18.30 -1.97
C ILE A 485 -5.75 19.70 -1.92
N LEU A 486 -6.33 20.61 -1.11
CA LEU A 486 -5.78 21.95 -0.90
C LEU A 486 -4.39 21.91 -0.28
N ARG A 487 -4.11 20.97 0.63
CA ARG A 487 -2.74 20.77 1.17
C ARG A 487 -1.75 20.36 0.08
N ILE A 488 -2.14 19.48 -0.86
CA ILE A 488 -1.29 19.14 -2.00
C ILE A 488 -1.05 20.38 -2.87
N CYS A 489 -2.08 21.13 -3.18
CA CYS A 489 -1.97 22.39 -3.92
C CYS A 489 -1.05 23.37 -3.20
N ALA A 490 -1.17 23.51 -1.89
CA ALA A 490 -0.36 24.38 -1.06
C ALA A 490 1.12 23.96 -1.04
N ASN A 491 1.38 22.65 -0.89
CA ASN A 491 2.73 22.12 -0.90
C ASN A 491 3.43 22.33 -2.24
N LEU A 492 2.69 22.27 -3.36
CA LEU A 492 3.19 22.54 -4.71
C LEU A 492 3.15 24.00 -5.12
N ASP A 493 2.67 24.86 -4.23
CA ASP A 493 2.44 26.29 -4.55
C ASP A 493 1.60 26.48 -5.82
N ALA A 494 0.67 25.58 -6.08
CA ALA A 494 -0.14 25.59 -7.28
C ALA A 494 -1.21 26.68 -7.22
N SER A 495 -1.30 27.52 -8.24
CA SER A 495 -2.34 28.53 -8.39
C SER A 495 -3.68 27.94 -8.79
N LYS A 496 -3.65 26.79 -9.45
CA LYS A 496 -4.85 26.03 -9.88
C LYS A 496 -4.56 24.54 -10.02
N ILE A 497 -5.61 23.73 -9.82
CA ILE A 497 -5.64 22.34 -10.25
C ILE A 497 -6.43 22.27 -11.57
N MET A 498 -5.78 21.79 -12.62
CA MET A 498 -6.34 21.71 -13.96
C MET A 498 -6.80 20.28 -14.23
N THR A 499 -8.08 20.10 -14.46
CA THR A 499 -8.68 18.81 -14.80
C THR A 499 -9.71 18.97 -15.90
N ARG A 500 -9.97 17.90 -16.65
CA ARG A 500 -11.03 17.83 -17.68
C ARG A 500 -11.68 16.47 -17.65
N SER A 501 -12.99 16.43 -17.74
CA SER A 501 -13.72 15.18 -18.01
C SER A 501 -13.38 14.71 -19.42
N LEU A 502 -13.06 13.43 -19.58
CA LEU A 502 -12.76 12.81 -20.87
C LEU A 502 -13.90 11.90 -21.34
N GLY A 503 -15.11 12.02 -20.77
CA GLY A 503 -16.27 11.21 -21.12
C GLY A 503 -16.62 11.25 -22.62
N GLU A 504 -16.38 12.40 -23.28
CA GLU A 504 -16.55 12.57 -24.73
C GLU A 504 -15.48 11.83 -25.57
N TYR A 505 -14.35 11.50 -24.96
CA TYR A 505 -13.17 10.92 -25.65
C TYR A 505 -12.90 9.46 -25.26
N LYS A 506 -13.60 8.90 -24.29
CA LYS A 506 -13.36 7.53 -23.77
C LYS A 506 -14.66 6.88 -23.36
N LYS A 507 -14.96 5.70 -23.92
CA LYS A 507 -16.00 4.83 -23.36
C LYS A 507 -15.63 4.38 -21.95
N GLU A 508 -16.61 4.32 -21.06
CA GLU A 508 -16.41 3.74 -19.73
C GLU A 508 -16.09 2.25 -19.82
N GLN A 509 -15.18 1.81 -18.99
CA GLN A 509 -14.79 0.41 -18.90
C GLN A 509 -15.94 -0.41 -18.32
N ARG A 510 -16.12 -1.64 -18.83
CA ARG A 510 -17.07 -2.59 -18.23
C ARG A 510 -16.50 -3.08 -16.90
N LYS A 511 -17.14 -2.67 -15.80
CA LYS A 511 -16.80 -3.14 -14.46
C LYS A 511 -17.64 -4.36 -14.11
N MET A 512 -17.02 -5.39 -13.55
CA MET A 512 -17.66 -6.64 -13.15
C MET A 512 -17.07 -7.14 -11.85
N THR A 513 -17.92 -7.66 -10.96
CA THR A 513 -17.50 -8.41 -9.77
C THR A 513 -17.90 -9.88 -9.94
N VAL A 514 -16.96 -10.77 -9.78
CA VAL A 514 -17.15 -12.22 -9.78
C VAL A 514 -16.99 -12.68 -8.34
N THR A 515 -18.12 -12.97 -7.69
CA THR A 515 -18.14 -13.46 -6.31
C THR A 515 -18.14 -15.00 -6.32
N VAL A 516 -17.30 -15.58 -5.50
CA VAL A 516 -17.09 -17.03 -5.37
C VAL A 516 -17.51 -17.46 -3.97
N GLU A 517 -18.23 -18.56 -3.83
CA GLU A 517 -18.53 -19.13 -2.53
C GLU A 517 -17.23 -19.66 -1.87
N ASP A 518 -17.17 -19.57 -0.55
CA ASP A 518 -16.05 -20.11 0.21
C ASP A 518 -16.04 -21.65 0.18
N ARG A 519 -14.89 -22.26 0.44
CA ARG A 519 -14.76 -23.72 0.51
C ARG A 519 -15.70 -24.28 1.57
N LYS A 520 -16.28 -25.44 1.29
CA LYS A 520 -17.10 -26.17 2.26
C LYS A 520 -16.23 -26.87 3.33
N GLU A 521 -15.09 -27.41 2.91
CA GLU A 521 -14.12 -28.12 3.74
C GLU A 521 -12.70 -27.72 3.36
N ASP A 522 -11.82 -27.57 4.34
CA ASP A 522 -10.41 -27.23 4.14
C ASP A 522 -9.49 -28.13 5.00
N PRO A 523 -9.45 -29.45 4.71
CA PRO A 523 -8.65 -30.38 5.51
C PRO A 523 -7.16 -30.08 5.46
N PHE A 524 -6.65 -29.54 4.36
CA PHE A 524 -5.26 -29.08 4.25
C PHE A 524 -4.98 -27.91 5.19
N GLY A 525 -5.86 -26.93 5.20
CA GLY A 525 -5.78 -25.79 6.11
C GLY A 525 -5.90 -26.20 7.57
N ASP A 526 -6.71 -27.23 7.87
CA ASP A 526 -6.89 -27.72 9.24
C ASP A 526 -5.63 -28.42 9.76
N VAL A 527 -4.90 -29.17 8.93
CA VAL A 527 -3.58 -29.72 9.29
C VAL A 527 -2.58 -28.57 9.56
N ILE A 528 -2.54 -27.54 8.72
CA ILE A 528 -1.68 -26.37 8.96
C ILE A 528 -2.06 -25.68 10.27
N LYS A 529 -3.34 -25.45 10.55
CA LYS A 529 -3.81 -24.85 11.81
C LYS A 529 -3.42 -25.69 13.02
N LYS A 530 -3.52 -27.04 12.92
CA LYS A 530 -3.08 -27.98 13.96
C LYS A 530 -1.59 -27.82 14.27
N ILE A 531 -0.75 -27.74 13.22
CA ILE A 531 0.70 -27.45 13.38
C ILE A 531 0.90 -26.10 14.07
N MET A 532 0.18 -25.06 13.62
CA MET A 532 0.29 -23.72 14.22
C MET A 532 -0.11 -23.73 15.70
N HIS A 533 -1.17 -24.45 16.09
CA HIS A 533 -1.57 -24.60 17.49
C HIS A 533 -0.51 -25.32 18.33
N ALA A 534 0.10 -26.37 17.80
CA ALA A 534 1.21 -27.05 18.49
C ALA A 534 2.41 -26.10 18.73
N ILE A 535 2.73 -25.25 17.74
CA ILE A 535 3.80 -24.24 17.88
C ILE A 535 3.41 -23.17 18.90
N HIS A 536 2.14 -22.70 18.92
CA HIS A 536 1.65 -21.76 19.93
C HIS A 536 1.78 -22.33 21.34
N THR A 537 1.35 -23.55 21.53
CA THR A 537 1.46 -24.24 22.84
C THR A 537 2.91 -24.38 23.26
N HIS A 538 3.80 -24.81 22.35
CA HIS A 538 5.22 -24.92 22.65
C HIS A 538 5.85 -23.60 23.04
N ALA A 539 5.47 -22.50 22.35
CA ALA A 539 6.00 -21.17 22.61
C ALA A 539 5.30 -20.44 23.78
N GLY A 540 4.24 -20.98 24.35
CA GLY A 540 3.42 -20.29 25.35
C GLY A 540 2.72 -19.05 24.80
N LEU A 541 2.32 -19.08 23.52
CA LEU A 541 1.66 -17.99 22.83
C LEU A 541 0.16 -18.27 22.71
N SER A 542 -0.65 -17.26 22.98
CA SER A 542 -2.12 -17.32 22.83
C SER A 542 -2.57 -16.24 21.84
N PRO A 543 -2.80 -16.61 20.57
CA PRO A 543 -3.36 -15.67 19.59
C PRO A 543 -4.85 -15.45 19.89
N ILE A 544 -5.26 -14.18 19.77
CA ILE A 544 -6.66 -13.73 19.99
C ILE A 544 -7.37 -13.55 18.63
N CYS A 545 -6.67 -13.74 17.52
CA CYS A 545 -7.16 -13.53 16.16
C CYS A 545 -7.15 -14.83 15.34
N ASP A 546 -8.00 -14.88 14.30
CA ASP A 546 -8.12 -16.03 13.43
C ASP A 546 -6.81 -16.30 12.67
N LEU A 547 -6.38 -17.58 12.67
CA LEU A 547 -5.21 -18.04 11.96
C LEU A 547 -5.38 -17.79 10.44
N GLY A 548 -4.37 -17.18 9.81
CA GLY A 548 -4.45 -16.81 8.39
C GLY A 548 -5.06 -15.44 8.12
N SER A 549 -5.59 -14.73 9.14
CA SER A 549 -6.00 -13.32 9.00
C SER A 549 -4.80 -12.38 8.90
N GLN A 550 -5.01 -11.18 8.35
CA GLN A 550 -3.99 -10.15 8.31
C GLN A 550 -3.58 -9.69 9.71
N ASN A 551 -4.53 -9.67 10.65
CA ASN A 551 -4.28 -9.35 12.06
C ASN A 551 -3.36 -10.39 12.70
N TYR A 552 -3.55 -11.67 12.41
CA TYR A 552 -2.68 -12.72 12.88
C TYR A 552 -1.25 -12.54 12.36
N GLU A 553 -1.09 -12.24 11.07
CA GLU A 553 0.24 -11.98 10.48
C GLU A 553 0.94 -10.82 11.18
N GLN A 554 0.24 -9.71 11.42
CA GLN A 554 0.79 -8.56 12.14
C GLN A 554 1.15 -8.91 13.58
N TRP A 555 0.29 -9.64 14.27
CA TRP A 555 0.51 -10.11 15.65
C TRP A 555 1.77 -11.00 15.73
N VAL A 556 1.92 -11.96 14.82
CA VAL A 556 3.12 -12.82 14.77
C VAL A 556 4.39 -11.99 14.55
N VAL A 557 4.36 -11.03 13.61
CA VAL A 557 5.50 -10.13 13.36
C VAL A 557 5.82 -9.28 14.58
N GLN A 558 4.83 -8.82 15.34
CA GLN A 558 5.07 -8.09 16.59
C GLN A 558 5.70 -9.01 17.65
N LYS A 559 5.19 -10.25 17.80
CA LYS A 559 5.77 -11.22 18.73
C LYS A 559 7.21 -11.59 18.37
N GLU A 560 7.50 -11.82 17.09
CA GLU A 560 8.87 -12.04 16.59
C GLU A 560 9.79 -10.87 16.96
N ARG A 561 9.35 -9.63 16.75
CA ARG A 561 10.12 -8.42 17.04
C ARG A 561 10.35 -8.25 18.55
N LYS A 562 9.30 -8.47 19.35
CA LYS A 562 9.37 -8.39 20.80
C LYS A 562 10.34 -9.45 21.35
N ALA A 563 10.19 -10.70 20.94
CA ALA A 563 11.06 -11.80 21.33
C ALA A 563 12.54 -11.56 20.93
N ALA A 564 12.77 -10.98 19.73
CA ALA A 564 14.11 -10.60 19.32
C ALA A 564 14.72 -9.50 20.22
N ALA A 565 13.92 -8.54 20.69
CA ALA A 565 14.36 -7.48 21.60
C ALA A 565 14.59 -8.00 23.03
N GLU A 566 13.81 -8.98 23.49
CA GLU A 566 13.90 -9.61 24.80
C GLU A 566 14.89 -10.78 24.83
N GLU A 567 15.50 -11.13 23.69
CA GLU A 567 16.42 -12.28 23.52
C GLU A 567 15.75 -13.63 23.81
N ASP A 568 14.44 -13.69 23.72
CA ASP A 568 13.69 -14.93 23.81
C ASP A 568 13.77 -15.70 22.48
N GLN A 569 14.83 -16.50 22.39
CA GLN A 569 15.13 -17.27 21.19
C GLN A 569 14.04 -18.28 20.85
N LYS A 570 13.40 -18.88 21.86
CA LYS A 570 12.34 -19.86 21.69
C LYS A 570 11.13 -19.23 21.00
N VAL A 571 10.60 -18.15 21.55
CA VAL A 571 9.46 -17.42 20.98
C VAL A 571 9.79 -16.84 19.60
N ARG A 572 11.01 -16.31 19.39
CA ARG A 572 11.44 -15.76 18.12
C ARG A 572 11.40 -16.80 16.99
N VAL A 573 12.04 -17.96 17.19
CA VAL A 573 12.09 -19.04 16.18
C VAL A 573 10.69 -19.58 15.92
N CYS A 574 9.88 -19.79 16.97
CA CYS A 574 8.49 -20.19 16.82
C CYS A 574 7.67 -19.18 16.01
N ALA A 575 7.86 -17.88 16.27
CA ALA A 575 7.17 -16.83 15.52
C ALA A 575 7.59 -16.77 14.04
N GLU A 576 8.87 -16.97 13.74
CA GLU A 576 9.35 -17.10 12.35
C GLU A 576 8.66 -18.26 11.62
N HIS A 577 8.57 -19.43 12.22
CA HIS A 577 7.85 -20.58 11.65
C HIS A 577 6.35 -20.30 11.50
N LEU A 578 5.70 -19.75 12.52
CA LEU A 578 4.27 -19.37 12.48
C LEU A 578 3.96 -18.41 11.32
N ARG A 579 4.88 -17.48 11.01
CA ARG A 579 4.73 -16.59 9.86
C ARG A 579 4.74 -17.36 8.53
N GLN A 580 5.60 -18.40 8.42
CA GLN A 580 5.65 -19.24 7.21
C GLN A 580 4.37 -20.07 7.07
N TYR A 581 3.88 -20.64 8.16
CA TYR A 581 2.61 -21.38 8.13
C TYR A 581 1.40 -20.49 7.82
N SER A 582 1.37 -19.26 8.33
CA SER A 582 0.35 -18.27 7.99
C SER A 582 0.38 -17.92 6.49
N GLU A 583 1.57 -17.72 5.91
CA GLU A 583 1.72 -17.50 4.47
C GLU A 583 1.31 -18.75 3.66
N GLY A 584 1.67 -19.96 4.14
CA GLY A 584 1.23 -21.24 3.54
C GLY A 584 -0.29 -21.38 3.54
N LEU A 585 -0.94 -21.05 4.65
CA LEU A 585 -2.40 -21.06 4.77
C LEU A 585 -3.06 -20.06 3.82
N ASN A 586 -2.52 -18.82 3.75
CA ASN A 586 -2.99 -17.81 2.80
C ASN A 586 -2.81 -18.28 1.35
N LEU A 587 -1.68 -18.91 1.03
CA LEU A 587 -1.41 -19.40 -0.32
C LEU A 587 -2.36 -20.53 -0.71
N SER A 588 -2.64 -21.47 0.20
CA SER A 588 -3.61 -22.53 0.00
C SER A 588 -5.02 -22.00 -0.24
N ASN A 589 -5.42 -20.93 0.48
CA ASN A 589 -6.73 -20.30 0.35
C ASN A 589 -6.88 -19.44 -0.91
N THR A 590 -5.79 -18.92 -1.45
CA THR A 590 -5.83 -18.01 -2.60
C THR A 590 -5.42 -18.65 -3.91
N ILE A 591 -4.54 -19.66 -3.88
CA ILE A 591 -4.04 -20.34 -5.06
C ILE A 591 -4.33 -21.85 -4.92
N ARG A 592 -3.33 -22.70 -4.72
CA ARG A 592 -3.49 -24.17 -4.62
C ARG A 592 -2.82 -24.71 -3.35
N MET A 593 -3.36 -25.76 -2.80
CA MET A 593 -2.73 -26.53 -1.71
C MET A 593 -1.34 -27.03 -2.09
N ARG A 594 -1.14 -27.45 -3.35
CA ARG A 594 0.15 -27.89 -3.90
C ARG A 594 1.21 -26.79 -3.83
N ASP A 595 0.85 -25.53 -4.11
CA ASP A 595 1.78 -24.41 -4.04
C ASP A 595 2.14 -24.07 -2.60
N ALA A 596 1.17 -24.17 -1.69
CA ALA A 596 1.39 -24.01 -0.25
C ALA A 596 2.30 -25.10 0.30
N PHE A 597 2.08 -26.36 -0.06
CA PHE A 597 2.92 -27.49 0.33
C PHE A 597 4.36 -27.33 -0.19
N SER A 598 4.52 -27.04 -1.48
CA SER A 598 5.83 -26.82 -2.12
C SER A 598 6.62 -25.72 -1.41
N PHE A 599 5.93 -24.63 -1.05
CA PHE A 599 6.51 -23.54 -0.30
C PHE A 599 6.98 -23.96 1.10
N LEU A 600 6.12 -24.60 1.89
CA LEU A 600 6.47 -25.04 3.25
C LEU A 600 7.60 -26.08 3.24
N ASN A 601 7.54 -27.03 2.31
CA ASN A 601 8.58 -28.03 2.15
C ASN A 601 9.93 -27.40 1.78
N LYS A 602 9.97 -26.47 0.84
CA LYS A 602 11.18 -25.74 0.47
C LYS A 602 11.75 -24.97 1.64
N TYR A 603 10.91 -24.26 2.40
CA TYR A 603 11.33 -23.53 3.60
C TYR A 603 12.02 -24.45 4.61
N HIS A 604 11.38 -25.59 4.96
CA HIS A 604 11.95 -26.52 5.91
C HIS A 604 13.26 -27.15 5.41
N MET A 605 13.35 -27.47 4.12
CA MET A 605 14.61 -27.97 3.53
C MET A 605 15.73 -26.93 3.59
N GLU A 606 15.45 -25.66 3.33
CA GLU A 606 16.41 -24.57 3.42
C GLU A 606 16.87 -24.32 4.87
N GLU A 607 15.94 -24.39 5.84
CA GLU A 607 16.29 -24.27 7.26
C GLU A 607 17.18 -25.41 7.74
N ILE A 608 16.90 -26.66 7.31
CA ILE A 608 17.76 -27.79 7.62
C ILE A 608 19.13 -27.63 6.97
N LYS A 609 19.21 -27.20 5.70
CA LYS A 609 20.45 -26.95 4.98
C LYS A 609 21.30 -25.86 5.66
N ARG A 610 20.67 -24.86 6.26
CA ARG A 610 21.39 -23.81 7.03
C ARG A 610 22.07 -24.36 8.28
N LYS A 611 21.64 -25.52 8.79
CA LYS A 611 22.20 -26.18 9.98
C LYS A 611 23.26 -27.21 9.63
N THR A 612 23.55 -27.46 8.35
CA THR A 612 24.65 -28.30 7.89
C THR A 612 25.77 -27.39 7.36
N THR A 613 27.02 -27.70 7.70
CA THR A 613 28.18 -26.98 7.14
C THR A 613 28.47 -27.49 5.71
N PRO A 614 29.13 -26.68 4.83
CA PRO A 614 29.51 -27.13 3.49
C PRO A 614 30.40 -28.36 3.48
N ASP A 615 31.21 -28.59 4.49
CA ASP A 615 32.24 -29.67 4.58
C ASP A 615 31.77 -30.91 5.33
N GLU A 616 30.46 -31.05 5.64
CA GLU A 616 29.84 -32.16 6.36
C GLU A 616 30.48 -32.56 7.74
N GLU A 617 31.59 -31.96 8.16
CA GLU A 617 32.32 -32.30 9.35
C GLU A 617 31.89 -31.57 10.63
N GLN A 618 31.18 -30.43 10.52
CA GLN A 618 30.69 -29.72 11.69
C GLN A 618 29.17 -29.49 11.62
N VAL A 619 28.43 -30.20 12.45
CA VAL A 619 26.98 -29.98 12.61
C VAL A 619 26.76 -28.77 13.51
N ILE A 620 26.18 -27.71 12.96
CA ILE A 620 25.70 -26.58 13.76
C ILE A 620 24.66 -27.11 14.74
N GLN A 621 24.76 -26.75 16.02
CA GLN A 621 23.86 -27.24 17.05
C GLN A 621 22.40 -26.88 16.73
N ILE A 622 21.57 -27.90 16.57
CA ILE A 622 20.11 -27.76 16.44
C ILE A 622 19.55 -27.63 17.84
N THR A 623 18.91 -26.52 18.14
CA THR A 623 18.26 -26.29 19.43
C THR A 623 17.07 -27.25 19.65
N PRO A 624 16.67 -27.53 20.90
CA PRO A 624 15.48 -28.36 21.16
C PRO A 624 14.22 -27.84 20.49
N THR A 625 14.05 -26.51 20.40
CA THR A 625 12.92 -25.85 19.73
C THR A 625 12.96 -26.09 18.22
N GLU A 626 14.11 -25.92 17.57
CA GLU A 626 14.25 -26.19 16.13
C GLU A 626 13.99 -27.66 15.81
N ARG A 627 14.51 -28.58 16.63
CA ARG A 627 14.23 -30.02 16.48
C ARG A 627 12.74 -30.33 16.59
N PHE A 628 12.05 -29.72 17.56
CA PHE A 628 10.59 -29.82 17.68
C PHE A 628 9.88 -29.34 16.42
N LEU A 629 10.23 -28.17 15.89
CA LEU A 629 9.61 -27.59 14.70
C LEU A 629 9.86 -28.42 13.44
N PHE A 630 11.06 -28.99 13.28
CA PHE A 630 11.36 -29.86 12.14
C PHE A 630 10.63 -31.20 12.23
N ASN A 631 10.53 -31.80 13.41
CA ASN A 631 9.78 -33.03 13.62
C ASN A 631 8.29 -32.81 13.36
N LEU A 632 7.72 -31.72 13.85
CA LEU A 632 6.30 -31.39 13.65
C LEU A 632 5.92 -31.30 12.16
N PHE A 633 6.76 -30.67 11.34
CA PHE A 633 6.56 -30.67 9.91
C PHE A 633 6.75 -32.05 9.28
N LYS A 634 7.79 -32.80 9.69
CA LYS A 634 8.10 -34.11 9.17
C LYS A 634 6.93 -35.08 9.38
N GLU A 635 6.30 -35.08 10.55
CA GLU A 635 5.16 -35.89 10.91
C GLU A 635 3.92 -35.61 10.08
N SER A 636 3.71 -34.33 9.71
CA SER A 636 2.54 -33.90 8.93
C SER A 636 2.80 -33.83 7.42
N LYS A 637 4.03 -34.10 6.97
CA LYS A 637 4.45 -33.86 5.59
C LYS A 637 3.71 -34.77 4.59
N GLU A 638 3.59 -36.03 4.91
CA GLU A 638 2.93 -37.04 4.03
C GLU A 638 1.44 -36.73 3.88
N GLU A 639 0.75 -36.44 5.00
CA GLU A 639 -0.65 -36.05 5.01
C GLU A 639 -0.89 -34.77 4.19
N LEU A 640 -0.06 -33.72 4.37
CA LEU A 640 -0.12 -32.48 3.58
C LEU A 640 0.14 -32.73 2.10
N GLN A 641 1.06 -33.63 1.76
CA GLN A 641 1.36 -33.98 0.38
C GLN A 641 0.21 -34.72 -0.30
N GLU A 642 -0.44 -35.66 0.39
CA GLU A 642 -1.62 -36.40 -0.12
C GLU A 642 -2.81 -35.44 -0.32
N LEU A 643 -3.09 -34.57 0.67
CA LEU A 643 -4.17 -33.61 0.58
C LEU A 643 -3.93 -32.60 -0.55
N ALA A 644 -2.67 -32.20 -0.78
CA ALA A 644 -2.30 -31.29 -1.86
C ALA A 644 -2.54 -31.84 -3.28
N GLN A 645 -2.76 -33.16 -3.42
CA GLN A 645 -3.09 -33.84 -4.69
C GLN A 645 -4.58 -33.97 -4.94
N LYS A 646 -5.43 -33.76 -3.91
CA LYS A 646 -6.88 -33.93 -4.00
C LYS A 646 -7.53 -32.67 -4.58
N SER A 647 -7.94 -32.77 -5.85
CA SER A 647 -8.55 -31.63 -6.56
C SER A 647 -9.94 -31.24 -6.03
N GLU A 648 -10.60 -32.12 -5.29
CA GLU A 648 -11.93 -31.89 -4.67
C GLU A 648 -11.92 -30.75 -3.64
N TYR A 649 -10.76 -30.46 -3.06
CA TYR A 649 -10.56 -29.37 -2.10
C TYR A 649 -9.89 -28.15 -2.74
N GLU A 650 -9.80 -28.07 -4.07
CA GLU A 650 -9.25 -26.89 -4.75
C GLU A 650 -10.12 -25.65 -4.56
N ASN A 651 -9.51 -24.48 -4.67
CA ASN A 651 -10.18 -23.19 -4.55
C ASN A 651 -11.01 -22.89 -5.80
N ASP A 652 -12.32 -22.74 -5.66
CA ASP A 652 -13.23 -22.41 -6.77
C ASP A 652 -12.92 -21.03 -7.40
N SER A 653 -12.26 -20.13 -6.66
CA SER A 653 -11.79 -18.85 -7.19
C SER A 653 -10.88 -19.00 -8.41
N LEU A 654 -10.04 -20.05 -8.46
CA LEU A 654 -9.19 -20.32 -9.61
C LEU A 654 -10.00 -20.80 -10.82
N SER A 655 -11.05 -21.59 -10.61
CA SER A 655 -11.95 -22.03 -11.68
C SER A 655 -12.66 -20.84 -12.32
N LYS A 656 -13.17 -19.90 -11.49
CA LYS A 656 -13.79 -18.66 -11.98
C LYS A 656 -12.78 -17.74 -12.66
N LEU A 657 -11.58 -17.62 -12.09
CA LEU A 657 -10.50 -16.86 -12.74
C LEU A 657 -10.14 -17.43 -14.10
N ARG A 658 -10.02 -18.78 -14.21
CA ARG A 658 -9.76 -19.46 -15.47
C ARG A 658 -10.86 -19.18 -16.48
N ALA A 659 -12.12 -19.37 -16.11
CA ALA A 659 -13.26 -19.06 -16.98
C ALA A 659 -13.19 -17.61 -17.49
N LYS A 660 -12.84 -16.66 -16.61
CA LYS A 660 -12.69 -15.25 -17.00
C LYS A 660 -11.52 -15.02 -17.95
N ILE A 661 -10.35 -15.62 -17.71
CA ILE A 661 -9.21 -15.54 -18.62
C ILE A 661 -9.59 -16.11 -20.00
N LEU A 662 -10.18 -17.32 -20.03
CA LEU A 662 -10.63 -17.96 -21.26
C LEU A 662 -11.63 -17.07 -22.01
N GLN A 663 -12.60 -16.49 -21.31
CA GLN A 663 -13.57 -15.58 -21.90
C GLN A 663 -12.90 -14.36 -22.56
N GLU A 664 -11.95 -13.72 -21.87
CA GLU A 664 -11.27 -12.53 -22.38
C GLU A 664 -10.40 -12.85 -23.61
N PHE A 665 -9.73 -13.99 -23.61
CA PHE A 665 -8.90 -14.42 -24.74
C PHE A 665 -9.72 -14.93 -25.92
N SER A 666 -10.85 -15.61 -25.69
CA SER A 666 -11.72 -16.10 -26.76
C SER A 666 -12.55 -14.98 -27.41
N SER A 667 -12.80 -13.88 -26.71
CA SER A 667 -13.62 -12.76 -27.21
C SER A 667 -12.82 -11.70 -27.95
N ARG A 668 -11.50 -11.82 -28.06
CA ARG A 668 -10.61 -10.80 -28.64
C ARG A 668 -9.52 -11.45 -29.48
N GLU A 669 -9.25 -10.92 -30.65
CA GLU A 669 -8.16 -11.39 -31.53
C GLU A 669 -6.78 -11.11 -30.93
N GLU A 670 -6.60 -9.96 -30.32
CA GLU A 670 -5.37 -9.58 -29.61
C GLU A 670 -5.66 -9.31 -28.12
N ALA A 671 -5.81 -10.39 -27.36
CA ALA A 671 -6.01 -10.28 -25.92
C ALA A 671 -4.71 -9.92 -25.21
N ARG A 672 -4.72 -8.85 -24.43
CA ARG A 672 -3.59 -8.41 -23.60
C ARG A 672 -4.11 -7.94 -22.25
N GLY A 673 -3.71 -8.62 -21.20
CA GLY A 673 -4.28 -8.40 -19.86
C GLY A 673 -3.28 -8.31 -18.73
N ILE A 674 -3.78 -7.79 -17.60
CA ILE A 674 -3.04 -7.77 -16.35
C ILE A 674 -3.91 -8.29 -15.21
N ILE A 675 -3.32 -9.14 -14.36
CA ILE A 675 -3.93 -9.65 -13.13
C ILE A 675 -3.16 -9.09 -11.95
N PHE A 676 -3.84 -8.39 -11.06
CA PHE A 676 -3.28 -7.91 -9.81
C PHE A 676 -3.56 -8.89 -8.66
N THR A 677 -2.54 -9.22 -7.88
CA THR A 677 -2.64 -10.10 -6.71
C THR A 677 -1.87 -9.54 -5.51
N LYS A 678 -2.20 -10.03 -4.31
CA LYS A 678 -1.78 -9.43 -3.04
C LYS A 678 -0.28 -9.61 -2.76
N THR A 679 0.26 -10.82 -2.93
CA THR A 679 1.64 -11.14 -2.52
C THR A 679 2.53 -11.51 -3.70
N ARG A 680 3.85 -11.41 -3.55
CA ARG A 680 4.81 -11.86 -4.55
C ARG A 680 4.68 -13.36 -4.84
N ARG A 681 4.43 -14.15 -3.79
CA ARG A 681 4.22 -15.60 -3.90
C ARG A 681 2.98 -15.92 -4.70
N SER A 682 1.87 -15.25 -4.38
CA SER A 682 0.63 -15.43 -5.14
C SER A 682 0.83 -15.08 -6.61
N ALA A 683 1.63 -14.06 -6.93
CA ALA A 683 1.93 -13.71 -8.33
C ALA A 683 2.71 -14.83 -9.05
N ILE A 684 3.73 -15.38 -8.40
CA ILE A 684 4.54 -16.47 -8.96
C ILE A 684 3.70 -17.75 -9.10
N ALA A 685 3.01 -18.15 -8.04
CA ALA A 685 2.18 -19.37 -8.05
C ALA A 685 1.03 -19.29 -9.06
N LEU A 686 0.40 -18.12 -9.17
CA LEU A 686 -0.65 -17.89 -10.16
C LEU A 686 -0.11 -17.92 -11.60
N CYS A 687 1.07 -17.38 -11.83
CA CYS A 687 1.75 -17.45 -13.12
C CYS A 687 2.04 -18.92 -13.49
N GLN A 688 2.62 -19.68 -12.58
CA GLN A 688 2.89 -21.11 -12.79
C GLN A 688 1.61 -21.88 -13.06
N TRP A 689 0.55 -21.65 -12.29
CA TRP A 689 -0.73 -22.29 -12.49
C TRP A 689 -1.34 -22.01 -13.88
N ILE A 690 -1.23 -20.77 -14.38
CA ILE A 690 -1.72 -20.44 -15.72
C ILE A 690 -0.87 -21.12 -16.80
N GLN A 691 0.46 -21.16 -16.63
CA GLN A 691 1.39 -21.81 -17.55
C GLN A 691 1.22 -23.32 -17.59
N GLU A 692 0.92 -23.96 -16.45
CA GLU A 692 0.65 -25.39 -16.33
C GLU A 692 -0.74 -25.79 -16.85
N ASN A 693 -1.64 -24.82 -17.11
CA ASN A 693 -3.03 -25.13 -17.47
C ASN A 693 -3.17 -25.35 -19.00
N PRO A 694 -3.51 -26.60 -19.47
CA PRO A 694 -3.61 -26.88 -20.89
C PRO A 694 -4.62 -25.96 -21.61
N LYS A 695 -5.77 -25.70 -21.00
CA LYS A 695 -6.81 -24.83 -21.58
C LYS A 695 -6.34 -23.39 -21.82
N CYS A 696 -5.40 -22.90 -21.02
CA CYS A 696 -4.80 -21.59 -21.23
C CYS A 696 -3.75 -21.63 -22.35
N ALA A 697 -2.98 -22.73 -22.43
CA ALA A 697 -1.99 -22.92 -23.48
C ALA A 697 -2.66 -23.04 -24.87
N ASP A 698 -3.77 -23.80 -24.95
CA ASP A 698 -4.52 -24.05 -26.20
C ASP A 698 -5.04 -22.76 -26.85
N ILE A 699 -5.38 -21.75 -26.06
CA ILE A 699 -5.85 -20.43 -26.54
C ILE A 699 -4.72 -19.38 -26.64
N GLY A 700 -3.47 -19.80 -26.53
CA GLY A 700 -2.30 -18.94 -26.72
C GLY A 700 -2.01 -17.96 -25.58
N VAL A 701 -2.40 -18.27 -24.34
CA VAL A 701 -2.02 -17.47 -23.17
C VAL A 701 -0.54 -17.64 -22.87
N LYS A 702 0.20 -16.52 -22.88
CA LYS A 702 1.62 -16.46 -22.55
C LYS A 702 1.77 -15.58 -21.30
N ALA A 703 1.77 -16.23 -20.13
CA ALA A 703 1.80 -15.54 -18.84
C ALA A 703 3.24 -15.29 -18.36
N SER A 704 3.46 -14.15 -17.73
CA SER A 704 4.66 -13.84 -16.94
C SER A 704 4.29 -12.97 -15.75
N TYR A 705 5.21 -12.77 -14.79
CA TYR A 705 4.93 -11.99 -13.60
C TYR A 705 5.89 -10.82 -13.41
N VAL A 706 5.41 -9.77 -12.72
CA VAL A 706 6.20 -8.61 -12.29
C VAL A 706 5.97 -8.35 -10.82
N ILE A 707 7.05 -8.41 -10.03
CA ILE A 707 7.05 -8.22 -8.58
C ILE A 707 8.07 -7.15 -8.16
N GLY A 708 7.87 -6.58 -6.97
CA GLY A 708 8.73 -5.49 -6.50
C GLY A 708 10.13 -5.91 -6.07
N GLY A 709 11.06 -4.94 -6.11
CA GLY A 709 12.47 -5.11 -5.78
C GLY A 709 12.85 -5.00 -4.30
N GLY A 710 11.92 -4.81 -3.37
CA GLY A 710 12.25 -4.62 -1.95
C GLY A 710 12.59 -5.91 -1.20
N ASP A 711 13.51 -5.83 -0.25
CA ASP A 711 14.14 -6.95 0.48
C ASP A 711 13.29 -7.53 1.64
N GLN A 712 12.04 -7.11 1.78
CA GLN A 712 11.22 -7.44 2.97
C GLN A 712 10.47 -8.77 2.90
N SER A 713 10.61 -9.51 1.80
CA SER A 713 9.94 -10.79 1.58
C SER A 713 10.97 -11.92 1.49
N VAL A 714 10.59 -13.12 1.92
CA VAL A 714 11.38 -14.37 1.73
C VAL A 714 11.53 -14.72 0.23
N VAL A 715 10.69 -14.15 -0.62
CA VAL A 715 10.77 -14.31 -2.09
C VAL A 715 11.86 -13.39 -2.62
N LYS A 716 12.78 -13.96 -3.41
CA LYS A 716 13.80 -13.17 -4.15
C LYS A 716 13.10 -12.03 -4.91
N PRO A 717 13.51 -10.77 -4.68
CA PRO A 717 12.93 -9.65 -5.43
C PRO A 717 13.37 -9.69 -6.89
N MET A 718 12.54 -9.18 -7.78
CA MET A 718 12.97 -8.92 -9.16
C MET A 718 13.85 -7.69 -9.22
N THR A 719 14.93 -7.81 -9.96
CA THR A 719 15.81 -6.67 -10.29
C THR A 719 15.11 -5.71 -11.26
N PRO A 720 15.54 -4.45 -11.33
CA PRO A 720 15.04 -3.52 -12.35
C PRO A 720 15.28 -4.00 -13.79
N ALA A 721 16.34 -4.77 -14.02
CA ALA A 721 16.64 -5.35 -15.34
C ALA A 721 15.65 -6.45 -15.72
N GLU A 722 15.37 -7.39 -14.80
CA GLU A 722 14.36 -8.44 -15.00
C GLU A 722 12.95 -7.85 -15.21
N GLN A 723 12.57 -6.81 -14.43
CA GLN A 723 11.30 -6.12 -14.64
C GLN A 723 11.22 -5.50 -16.05
N ARG A 724 12.28 -4.85 -16.52
CA ARG A 724 12.33 -4.27 -17.88
C ARG A 724 12.25 -5.33 -18.96
N ASP A 725 12.92 -6.47 -18.82
CA ASP A 725 12.86 -7.59 -19.77
C ASP A 725 11.43 -8.11 -19.92
N VAL A 726 10.76 -8.40 -18.82
CA VAL A 726 9.35 -8.86 -18.83
C VAL A 726 8.43 -7.84 -19.47
N LEU A 727 8.58 -6.54 -19.15
CA LEU A 727 7.77 -5.49 -19.75
C LEU A 727 8.04 -5.30 -21.24
N THR A 728 9.29 -5.54 -21.69
CA THR A 728 9.65 -5.52 -23.12
C THR A 728 9.00 -6.70 -23.85
N LYS A 729 9.07 -7.90 -23.28
CA LYS A 729 8.38 -9.10 -23.82
C LYS A 729 6.85 -8.88 -23.89
N PHE A 730 6.28 -8.23 -22.87
CA PHE A 730 4.87 -7.88 -22.86
C PHE A 730 4.53 -6.82 -23.93
N ARG A 731 5.43 -5.88 -24.22
CA ARG A 731 5.27 -4.88 -25.28
C ARG A 731 5.33 -5.52 -26.65
N ASN A 732 6.23 -6.48 -26.88
CA ASN A 732 6.44 -7.16 -28.15
C ASN A 732 5.41 -8.27 -28.43
N GLY A 733 4.52 -8.60 -27.44
CA GLY A 733 3.54 -9.67 -27.60
C GLY A 733 4.07 -11.09 -27.32
N GLU A 734 5.33 -11.22 -26.92
CA GLU A 734 5.91 -12.49 -26.46
C GLU A 734 5.25 -12.96 -25.15
N VAL A 735 4.78 -12.02 -24.33
CA VAL A 735 3.93 -12.18 -23.16
C VAL A 735 2.65 -11.40 -23.43
N ASN A 736 1.48 -12.00 -23.19
CA ASN A 736 0.19 -11.36 -23.39
C ASN A 736 -0.67 -11.28 -22.11
N LEU A 737 -0.24 -11.97 -21.04
CA LEU A 737 -0.87 -11.89 -19.72
C LEU A 737 0.19 -11.62 -18.65
N LEU A 738 0.06 -10.49 -17.97
CA LEU A 738 0.96 -10.08 -16.90
C LEU A 738 0.33 -10.30 -15.53
N ILE A 739 1.00 -11.01 -14.65
CA ILE A 739 0.58 -11.17 -13.26
C ILE A 739 1.44 -10.23 -12.39
N ALA A 740 0.82 -9.35 -11.63
CA ALA A 740 1.53 -8.31 -10.94
C ALA A 740 1.06 -8.11 -9.49
N THR A 741 1.97 -7.66 -8.64
CA THR A 741 1.63 -7.09 -7.34
C THR A 741 1.36 -5.59 -7.48
N THR A 742 1.04 -4.92 -6.38
CA THR A 742 0.82 -3.46 -6.33
C THR A 742 1.94 -2.61 -6.94
N VAL A 743 3.15 -3.17 -7.13
CA VAL A 743 4.25 -2.47 -7.80
C VAL A 743 3.91 -2.02 -9.22
N ALA A 744 3.03 -2.75 -9.89
CA ALA A 744 2.59 -2.44 -11.26
C ALA A 744 1.34 -1.53 -11.32
N GLU A 745 0.74 -1.22 -10.19
CA GLU A 745 -0.36 -0.24 -10.12
C GLU A 745 0.19 1.14 -10.50
N GLU A 746 1.36 1.51 -9.97
CA GLU A 746 1.98 2.82 -10.15
C GLU A 746 3.41 2.72 -10.68
N GLY A 747 3.79 3.62 -11.57
CA GLY A 747 5.18 3.90 -11.92
C GLY A 747 5.85 2.91 -12.88
N LEU A 748 5.15 1.93 -13.46
CA LEU A 748 5.68 1.10 -14.53
C LEU A 748 5.00 1.42 -15.87
N ASP A 749 5.78 1.49 -16.95
CA ASP A 749 5.25 1.64 -18.30
C ASP A 749 4.73 0.30 -18.81
N ILE A 750 3.49 0.03 -18.46
CA ILE A 750 2.78 -1.15 -18.96
C ILE A 750 2.00 -0.74 -20.22
N PRO A 751 2.17 -1.42 -21.34
CA PRO A 751 1.39 -1.20 -22.55
C PRO A 751 -0.11 -1.27 -22.29
N ALA A 752 -0.89 -0.72 -23.21
CA ALA A 752 -2.35 -0.75 -23.12
C ALA A 752 -2.85 -2.19 -23.00
N CYS A 753 -3.63 -2.46 -21.95
CA CYS A 753 -4.34 -3.71 -21.73
C CYS A 753 -5.79 -3.55 -22.18
N ASN A 754 -6.39 -4.62 -22.65
CA ASN A 754 -7.81 -4.66 -22.95
C ASN A 754 -8.64 -5.36 -21.87
N PHE A 755 -7.99 -5.95 -20.87
CA PHE A 755 -8.66 -6.35 -19.63
C PHE A 755 -7.74 -6.24 -18.41
N VAL A 756 -8.35 -5.96 -17.27
CA VAL A 756 -7.69 -5.88 -15.95
C VAL A 756 -8.48 -6.75 -14.99
N ILE A 757 -7.80 -7.65 -14.29
CA ILE A 757 -8.41 -8.48 -13.25
C ILE A 757 -7.74 -8.17 -11.91
N ARG A 758 -8.54 -7.91 -10.87
CA ARG A 758 -8.08 -7.86 -9.48
C ARG A 758 -8.48 -9.14 -8.78
N TYR A 759 -7.50 -9.96 -8.44
CA TYR A 759 -7.71 -11.26 -7.84
C TYR A 759 -7.49 -11.19 -6.32
N GLY A 760 -8.59 -11.10 -5.57
CA GLY A 760 -8.57 -11.01 -4.11
C GLY A 760 -7.83 -9.79 -3.56
N LEU A 761 -7.59 -8.76 -4.39
CA LEU A 761 -6.81 -7.58 -4.02
C LEU A 761 -7.60 -6.30 -4.23
N VAL A 762 -7.87 -5.60 -3.14
CA VAL A 762 -8.33 -4.21 -3.15
C VAL A 762 -7.42 -3.40 -2.22
N THR A 763 -6.90 -2.29 -2.71
CA THR A 763 -6.05 -1.35 -2.00
C THR A 763 -6.83 -0.06 -1.70
N ASN A 764 -6.34 1.09 -2.10
CA ASN A 764 -7.02 2.38 -1.93
C ASN A 764 -7.58 2.92 -3.26
N GLU A 765 -8.27 4.06 -3.21
CA GLU A 765 -8.89 4.71 -4.37
C GLU A 765 -7.86 5.13 -5.44
N ILE A 766 -6.66 5.54 -5.05
CA ILE A 766 -5.60 5.93 -6.00
C ILE A 766 -5.17 4.71 -6.82
N ALA A 767 -4.88 3.59 -6.13
CA ALA A 767 -4.50 2.34 -6.77
C ALA A 767 -5.61 1.77 -7.67
N MET A 768 -6.88 1.91 -7.26
CA MET A 768 -8.02 1.55 -8.09
C MET A 768 -8.05 2.38 -9.38
N ILE A 769 -7.91 3.71 -9.29
CA ILE A 769 -7.88 4.62 -10.45
C ILE A 769 -6.69 4.28 -11.37
N GLN A 770 -5.53 3.96 -10.81
CA GLN A 770 -4.34 3.59 -11.56
C GLN A 770 -4.50 2.22 -12.25
N ALA A 771 -5.09 1.23 -11.56
CA ALA A 771 -5.42 -0.07 -12.15
C ALA A 771 -6.42 0.04 -13.29
N LEU A 772 -7.51 0.81 -13.10
CA LEU A 772 -8.46 1.17 -14.17
C LEU A 772 -7.73 1.83 -15.35
N GLY A 773 -6.76 2.68 -15.08
CA GLY A 773 -5.95 3.33 -16.10
C GLY A 773 -5.02 2.41 -16.90
N ARG A 774 -4.87 1.13 -16.54
CA ARG A 774 -4.15 0.13 -17.34
C ARG A 774 -4.99 -0.42 -18.48
N GLY A 775 -6.31 -0.52 -18.32
CA GLY A 775 -7.25 -0.84 -19.40
C GLY A 775 -7.47 0.36 -20.30
N ARG A 776 -6.70 0.49 -21.38
CA ARG A 776 -6.71 1.67 -22.26
C ARG A 776 -7.37 1.40 -23.62
N ALA A 777 -7.65 0.14 -23.97
CA ALA A 777 -8.34 -0.22 -25.18
C ALA A 777 -9.83 0.22 -25.11
N GLU A 778 -10.45 0.46 -26.26
CA GLU A 778 -11.80 1.01 -26.33
C GLU A 778 -12.86 0.15 -25.63
N ASP A 779 -12.76 -1.17 -25.70
CA ASP A 779 -13.65 -2.12 -25.04
C ASP A 779 -13.00 -2.84 -23.86
N SER A 780 -12.21 -2.09 -23.04
CA SER A 780 -11.53 -2.69 -21.92
C SER A 780 -12.50 -3.09 -20.80
N SER A 781 -12.20 -4.24 -20.17
CA SER A 781 -12.94 -4.74 -19.02
C SER A 781 -12.10 -4.64 -17.73
N TYR A 782 -12.79 -4.41 -16.63
CA TYR A 782 -12.21 -4.44 -15.29
C TYR A 782 -13.01 -5.42 -14.45
N THR A 783 -12.37 -6.46 -13.95
CA THR A 783 -13.02 -7.54 -13.21
C THR A 783 -12.40 -7.69 -11.83
N LEU A 784 -13.22 -7.66 -10.80
CA LEU A 784 -12.84 -8.03 -9.43
C LEU A 784 -13.26 -9.48 -9.20
N VAL A 785 -12.33 -10.36 -8.81
CA VAL A 785 -12.61 -11.73 -8.39
C VAL A 785 -12.41 -11.80 -6.88
N GLU A 786 -13.45 -12.18 -6.16
CA GLU A 786 -13.44 -12.20 -4.70
C GLU A 786 -14.15 -13.43 -4.13
N VAL A 787 -13.80 -13.81 -2.91
CA VAL A 787 -14.55 -14.79 -2.12
C VAL A 787 -15.65 -14.05 -1.36
N LYS A 788 -16.86 -14.60 -1.36
CA LYS A 788 -18.02 -14.03 -0.67
C LYS A 788 -17.72 -13.77 0.82
N ASN A 789 -18.16 -12.64 1.32
CA ASN A 789 -17.88 -12.17 2.67
C ASN A 789 -16.41 -11.96 3.01
N SER A 790 -15.52 -11.87 2.02
CA SER A 790 -14.10 -11.52 2.25
C SER A 790 -13.86 -10.03 2.55
N GLY A 791 -14.86 -9.19 2.35
CA GLY A 791 -14.76 -7.73 2.49
C GLY A 791 -14.07 -7.02 1.32
N VAL A 792 -13.73 -7.74 0.26
CA VAL A 792 -12.98 -7.20 -0.87
C VAL A 792 -13.87 -6.33 -1.77
N ALA A 793 -15.10 -6.78 -2.07
CA ALA A 793 -16.04 -6.00 -2.87
C ALA A 793 -16.48 -4.72 -2.16
N GLU A 794 -16.76 -4.82 -0.88
CA GLU A 794 -17.17 -3.68 -0.06
C GLU A 794 -16.06 -2.61 -0.01
N LYS A 795 -14.82 -3.05 0.11
CA LYS A 795 -13.66 -2.15 0.06
C LYS A 795 -13.53 -1.45 -1.31
N GLU A 796 -13.86 -2.16 -2.39
CA GLU A 796 -13.89 -1.56 -3.73
C GLU A 796 -15.01 -0.52 -3.85
N CYS A 797 -16.18 -0.77 -3.26
CA CYS A 797 -17.27 0.22 -3.19
C CYS A 797 -16.85 1.49 -2.42
N VAL A 798 -16.13 1.32 -1.30
CA VAL A 798 -15.55 2.46 -0.55
C VAL A 798 -14.58 3.26 -1.42
N ASN A 799 -13.74 2.59 -2.21
CA ASN A 799 -12.81 3.26 -3.12
C ASN A 799 -13.55 4.04 -4.22
N GLU A 800 -14.64 3.48 -4.74
CA GLU A 800 -15.47 4.18 -5.74
C GLU A 800 -16.15 5.42 -5.13
N TYR A 801 -16.67 5.30 -3.91
CA TYR A 801 -17.20 6.43 -3.16
C TYR A 801 -16.13 7.52 -2.95
N ARG A 802 -14.93 7.15 -2.52
CA ARG A 802 -13.82 8.09 -2.33
C ARG A 802 -13.39 8.75 -3.64
N LYS A 803 -13.40 8.02 -4.76
CA LYS A 803 -13.15 8.58 -6.10
C LYS A 803 -14.18 9.66 -6.44
N ASN A 804 -15.47 9.39 -6.20
CA ASN A 804 -16.53 10.35 -6.44
C ASN A 804 -16.41 11.58 -5.53
N MET A 805 -16.09 11.36 -4.25
CA MET A 805 -15.80 12.44 -3.30
C MET A 805 -14.62 13.30 -3.77
N MET A 806 -13.54 12.68 -4.24
CA MET A 806 -12.39 13.38 -4.79
C MET A 806 -12.76 14.29 -5.96
N ASN A 807 -13.55 13.78 -6.92
CA ASN A 807 -13.97 14.56 -8.07
C ASN A 807 -14.83 15.77 -7.64
N LYS A 808 -15.81 15.56 -6.77
CA LYS A 808 -16.63 16.65 -6.20
C LYS A 808 -15.77 17.66 -5.43
N ALA A 809 -14.77 17.21 -4.67
CA ALA A 809 -13.86 18.12 -3.97
C ALA A 809 -12.99 18.94 -4.92
N ILE A 810 -12.48 18.34 -6.00
CA ILE A 810 -11.75 19.08 -7.05
C ILE A 810 -12.64 20.15 -7.68
N ASP A 811 -13.89 19.82 -8.03
CA ASP A 811 -14.83 20.77 -8.64
C ASP A 811 -15.14 21.92 -7.70
N LYS A 812 -15.39 21.66 -6.42
CA LYS A 812 -15.56 22.71 -5.41
C LYS A 812 -14.35 23.61 -5.29
N ILE A 813 -13.14 23.04 -5.22
CA ILE A 813 -11.88 23.82 -5.16
C ILE A 813 -11.71 24.71 -6.40
N ARG A 814 -12.07 24.21 -7.57
CA ARG A 814 -12.02 24.98 -8.83
C ARG A 814 -13.05 26.11 -8.90
N ALA A 815 -14.17 25.94 -8.21
CA ALA A 815 -15.24 26.93 -8.12
C ALA A 815 -14.96 28.04 -7.09
N LEU A 816 -13.95 27.88 -6.21
CA LEU A 816 -13.56 28.91 -5.26
C LEU A 816 -13.15 30.20 -5.98
N ASP A 817 -13.54 31.33 -5.41
CA ASP A 817 -12.96 32.62 -5.80
C ASP A 817 -11.42 32.62 -5.62
N GLN A 818 -10.72 33.29 -6.52
CA GLN A 818 -9.25 33.25 -6.51
C GLN A 818 -8.65 33.81 -5.21
N ALA A 819 -9.30 34.81 -4.60
CA ALA A 819 -8.83 35.43 -3.35
C ALA A 819 -8.99 34.45 -2.17
N ASP A 820 -10.11 33.73 -2.10
CA ASP A 820 -10.36 32.71 -1.08
C ASP A 820 -9.42 31.51 -1.27
N TYR A 821 -9.23 31.06 -2.52
CA TYR A 821 -8.26 30.03 -2.83
C TYR A 821 -6.85 30.40 -2.35
N ASP A 822 -6.36 31.57 -2.73
CA ASP A 822 -5.02 32.04 -2.38
C ASP A 822 -4.83 32.22 -0.86
N LYS A 823 -5.90 32.62 -0.16
CA LYS A 823 -5.94 32.72 1.31
C LYS A 823 -5.74 31.33 1.92
N ARG A 824 -6.57 30.35 1.55
CA ARG A 824 -6.48 28.96 2.06
C ARG A 824 -5.13 28.33 1.75
N ILE A 825 -4.62 28.50 0.53
CA ILE A 825 -3.29 28.02 0.13
C ILE A 825 -2.20 28.62 1.02
N THR A 826 -2.27 29.92 1.28
CA THR A 826 -1.29 30.61 2.14
C THR A 826 -1.35 30.08 3.58
N GLU A 827 -2.54 29.84 4.13
CA GLU A 827 -2.74 29.28 5.46
C GLU A 827 -2.12 27.88 5.58
N PHE A 828 -2.40 26.98 4.63
CA PHE A 828 -1.80 25.65 4.60
C PHE A 828 -0.28 25.66 4.41
N GLN A 829 0.27 26.60 3.61
CA GLN A 829 1.71 26.76 3.46
C GLN A 829 2.37 27.16 4.79
N ILE A 830 1.77 28.10 5.51
CA ILE A 830 2.27 28.54 6.84
C ILE A 830 2.20 27.37 7.81
N GLN A 831 1.08 26.66 7.85
CA GLN A 831 0.92 25.46 8.70
C GLN A 831 2.00 24.43 8.40
N ALA A 832 2.22 24.07 7.13
CA ALA A 832 3.23 23.10 6.72
C ALA A 832 4.65 23.51 7.14
N ILE A 833 4.99 24.80 7.02
CA ILE A 833 6.30 25.34 7.46
C ILE A 833 6.43 25.22 8.99
N MET A 834 5.37 25.48 9.75
CA MET A 834 5.39 25.37 11.22
C MET A 834 5.50 23.92 11.68
N GLU A 835 4.75 23.01 11.07
CA GLU A 835 4.84 21.56 11.33
C GLU A 835 6.26 21.05 11.08
N GLU A 836 6.87 21.46 9.96
CA GLU A 836 8.26 21.12 9.64
C GLU A 836 9.25 21.68 10.67
N LYS A 837 9.05 22.90 11.14
CA LYS A 837 9.90 23.51 12.17
C LYS A 837 9.83 22.68 13.48
N VAL A 838 8.65 22.29 13.91
CA VAL A 838 8.45 21.43 15.10
C VAL A 838 9.13 20.07 14.91
N ARG A 839 8.95 19.45 13.74
CA ARG A 839 9.59 18.18 13.40
C ARG A 839 11.12 18.27 13.45
N MET A 840 11.70 19.32 12.89
CA MET A 840 13.15 19.54 12.88
C MET A 840 13.69 19.83 14.27
N THR A 841 12.94 20.55 15.11
CA THR A 841 13.32 20.77 16.52
C THR A 841 13.36 19.46 17.29
N LYS A 842 12.31 18.61 17.14
CA LYS A 842 12.28 17.26 17.73
C LYS A 842 13.44 16.38 17.23
N LYS A 843 13.77 16.46 15.92
CA LYS A 843 14.90 15.73 15.33
C LYS A 843 16.24 16.22 15.87
N LYS A 844 16.42 17.54 16.02
CA LYS A 844 17.63 18.11 16.62
C LYS A 844 17.79 17.70 18.10
N GLN A 845 16.71 17.69 18.87
CA GLN A 845 16.74 17.22 20.26
C GLN A 845 17.09 15.73 20.36
N LYS A 846 16.64 14.90 19.40
CA LYS A 846 17.04 13.49 19.29
C LYS A 846 18.47 13.29 18.79
N GLY A 847 18.96 14.15 17.90
CA GLY A 847 20.31 14.08 17.31
C GLY A 847 21.44 14.65 18.15
N LEU A 848 21.14 15.28 19.28
CA LEU A 848 22.14 15.84 20.20
C LEU A 848 22.83 14.80 21.09
N LYS A 849 22.40 13.53 21.07
CA LYS A 849 23.10 12.41 21.70
C LYS A 849 23.75 11.55 20.63
N SER A 850 24.94 11.93 20.16
CA SER A 850 25.85 10.99 19.51
C SER A 850 26.48 10.14 20.61
N GLU A 851 26.12 8.88 20.66
CA GLU A 851 26.71 7.93 21.59
C GLU A 851 28.13 7.52 21.11
N SER A 852 29.00 7.14 22.04
CA SER A 852 30.28 6.60 21.67
C SER A 852 30.15 5.26 20.93
N PRO A 853 30.94 4.95 19.91
CA PRO A 853 30.95 3.64 19.26
C PRO A 853 31.13 2.47 20.24
N SER A 854 31.91 2.64 21.31
CA SER A 854 32.11 1.67 22.37
C SER A 854 30.83 1.28 23.13
N GLU A 855 29.88 2.19 23.24
CA GLU A 855 28.60 1.99 23.90
C GLU A 855 27.57 1.24 23.03
N VAL A 856 27.90 1.00 21.76
CA VAL A 856 27.02 0.29 20.82
C VAL A 856 27.49 -1.15 20.70
N LYS A 857 26.62 -2.08 21.10
CA LYS A 857 26.92 -3.53 21.09
C LYS A 857 26.02 -4.23 20.08
N PHE A 858 26.63 -5.11 19.31
CA PHE A 858 25.94 -5.94 18.32
C PHE A 858 25.95 -7.39 18.80
N SER A 859 24.77 -7.99 18.88
CA SER A 859 24.61 -9.43 19.22
C SER A 859 23.94 -10.14 18.05
N CYS A 860 24.26 -11.40 17.84
CA CYS A 860 23.63 -12.22 16.81
C CYS A 860 22.12 -12.30 17.03
N ARG A 861 21.34 -12.00 16.01
CA ARG A 861 19.89 -12.10 16.11
C ARG A 861 19.40 -13.55 16.28
N GLY A 862 20.21 -14.51 15.85
CA GLY A 862 19.91 -15.94 15.92
C GLY A 862 20.13 -16.57 17.29
N CYS A 863 21.29 -16.35 17.91
CA CYS A 863 21.70 -17.00 19.17
C CYS A 863 22.01 -16.03 20.32
N SER A 864 21.81 -14.73 20.10
CA SER A 864 22.07 -13.65 21.06
C SER A 864 23.55 -13.55 21.53
N LYS A 865 24.47 -14.30 20.91
CA LYS A 865 25.90 -14.20 21.21
C LYS A 865 26.37 -12.79 20.85
N HIS A 866 27.20 -12.22 21.73
CA HIS A 866 27.89 -10.97 21.43
C HIS A 866 28.80 -11.15 20.21
N VAL A 867 28.79 -10.19 19.30
CA VAL A 867 29.51 -10.26 18.03
C VAL A 867 30.60 -9.20 17.97
N CYS A 868 30.26 -7.94 18.19
CA CYS A 868 31.21 -6.82 18.14
C CYS A 868 30.63 -5.57 18.79
N THR A 869 31.45 -4.55 18.96
CA THR A 869 31.05 -3.20 19.35
C THR A 869 31.01 -2.28 18.13
N GLY A 870 30.55 -1.04 18.31
CA GLY A 870 30.58 -0.06 17.24
C GLY A 870 31.97 0.43 16.86
N GLU A 871 32.97 0.21 17.72
CA GLU A 871 34.39 0.52 17.46
C GLU A 871 34.99 -0.41 16.39
N ASP A 872 34.51 -1.66 16.35
CA ASP A 872 34.98 -2.69 15.42
C ASP A 872 34.40 -2.53 14.00
N ILE A 873 33.56 -1.52 13.81
CA ILE A 873 32.84 -1.30 12.52
C ILE A 873 33.42 -0.08 11.82
N GLU A 874 33.87 -0.29 10.60
CA GLU A 874 34.39 0.74 9.71
C GLU A 874 33.48 0.96 8.48
N ILE A 875 33.59 2.13 7.85
CA ILE A 875 32.77 2.50 6.70
C ILE A 875 33.61 2.63 5.45
N ILE A 876 33.28 1.83 4.43
CA ILE A 876 33.82 1.96 3.07
C ILE A 876 32.85 2.80 2.23
N GLU A 877 33.36 3.85 1.57
CA GLU A 877 32.64 4.73 0.62
C GLU A 877 31.30 5.27 1.14
N ASN A 878 31.19 5.52 2.43
CA ASN A 878 29.97 5.95 3.12
C ASN A 878 28.76 5.00 2.99
N MET A 879 28.91 3.85 2.34
CA MET A 879 27.84 2.90 2.05
C MET A 879 27.96 1.58 2.79
N HIS A 880 29.14 0.98 2.86
CA HIS A 880 29.35 -0.35 3.41
C HIS A 880 29.92 -0.28 4.83
N ARG A 881 29.37 -1.08 5.74
CA ARG A 881 29.85 -1.22 7.12
C ARG A 881 30.47 -2.58 7.25
N VAL A 882 31.77 -2.58 7.48
CA VAL A 882 32.61 -3.78 7.53
C VAL A 882 33.21 -3.97 8.90
N ASN A 883 33.52 -5.20 9.24
CA ASN A 883 34.35 -5.54 10.41
C ASN A 883 35.46 -6.47 9.95
N VAL A 884 36.67 -5.97 9.93
CA VAL A 884 37.89 -6.66 9.46
C VAL A 884 38.81 -7.08 10.62
N THR A 885 38.26 -7.11 11.84
CA THR A 885 39.02 -7.54 13.01
C THR A 885 39.25 -9.06 13.01
N THR A 886 40.42 -9.51 13.46
CA THR A 886 40.78 -10.93 13.55
C THR A 886 39.87 -11.70 14.51
N GLN A 887 39.35 -11.05 15.55
CA GLN A 887 38.39 -11.66 16.48
C GLN A 887 37.03 -11.93 15.76
N PHE A 888 36.60 -11.03 14.88
CA PHE A 888 35.35 -11.20 14.13
C PHE A 888 35.47 -12.36 13.13
N SER A 889 36.62 -12.55 12.48
CA SER A 889 36.81 -13.64 11.50
C SER A 889 36.61 -15.04 12.10
N GLN A 890 36.84 -15.21 13.40
CA GLN A 890 36.64 -16.47 14.09
C GLN A 890 35.17 -16.79 14.44
N LEU A 891 34.27 -15.82 14.32
CA LEU A 891 32.87 -15.92 14.73
C LEU A 891 31.92 -16.33 13.62
N PHE A 892 32.33 -16.29 12.37
CA PHE A 892 31.48 -16.62 11.22
C PHE A 892 32.08 -17.72 10.36
N ILE A 893 31.23 -18.33 9.55
CA ILE A 893 31.59 -19.23 8.45
C ILE A 893 31.15 -18.55 7.13
N GLN A 894 31.93 -18.77 6.07
CA GLN A 894 31.58 -18.34 4.73
C GLN A 894 30.74 -19.41 4.04
N ARG A 895 29.76 -18.97 3.27
CA ARG A 895 28.92 -19.83 2.43
C ARG A 895 28.88 -19.27 1.03
N GLU A 896 29.12 -20.09 0.05
CA GLU A 896 29.08 -19.67 -1.35
C GLU A 896 27.74 -19.07 -1.74
N ASN A 897 27.78 -18.02 -2.52
CA ASN A 897 26.62 -17.43 -3.12
C ASN A 897 26.34 -18.10 -4.47
N THR A 898 25.39 -19.01 -4.52
CA THR A 898 24.98 -19.70 -5.76
C THR A 898 24.21 -18.78 -6.74
N SER A 899 23.97 -17.54 -6.39
CA SER A 899 23.35 -16.55 -7.26
C SER A 899 24.41 -15.73 -7.98
N PRO A 900 24.34 -15.54 -9.31
CA PRO A 900 25.32 -14.71 -10.02
C PRO A 900 25.32 -13.28 -9.49
N PRO A 901 26.47 -12.59 -9.46
CA PRO A 901 26.58 -11.21 -8.98
C PRO A 901 25.71 -10.29 -9.86
N GLU A 902 24.81 -9.54 -9.20
CA GLU A 902 23.80 -8.72 -9.88
C GLU A 902 24.35 -7.39 -10.42
N ARG A 903 25.59 -7.01 -10.12
CA ARG A 903 26.19 -5.72 -10.54
C ARG A 903 27.69 -5.84 -10.73
N LEU A 904 28.20 -5.24 -11.79
CA LEU A 904 29.61 -4.84 -11.93
C LEU A 904 29.84 -3.67 -10.95
N LEU A 905 30.26 -4.00 -9.73
CA LEU A 905 30.71 -3.04 -8.73
C LEU A 905 32.25 -3.06 -8.70
N ASP A 906 32.86 -2.01 -8.12
CA ASP A 906 34.33 -1.98 -7.91
C ASP A 906 34.78 -3.00 -6.82
N TYR A 907 33.89 -3.90 -6.42
CA TYR A 907 34.10 -5.01 -5.49
C TYR A 907 33.23 -6.21 -5.86
N GLU A 908 33.76 -7.39 -5.63
CA GLU A 908 33.04 -8.66 -5.81
C GLU A 908 32.45 -9.15 -4.49
N ALA A 909 31.20 -9.61 -4.50
CA ALA A 909 30.55 -10.22 -3.34
C ALA A 909 30.29 -11.70 -3.64
N ASN A 910 31.26 -12.56 -3.28
CA ASN A 910 31.27 -13.96 -3.71
C ASN A 910 30.64 -14.91 -2.70
N SER A 911 30.47 -14.51 -1.43
CA SER A 911 29.95 -15.38 -0.38
C SER A 911 29.12 -14.61 0.66
N PHE A 912 28.33 -15.38 1.44
CA PHE A 912 27.64 -14.87 2.62
C PHE A 912 28.44 -15.21 3.87
N ILE A 913 28.37 -14.32 4.87
CA ILE A 913 28.90 -14.59 6.20
C ILE A 913 27.76 -15.01 7.13
N ALA A 914 27.91 -16.13 7.81
CA ALA A 914 26.93 -16.70 8.71
C ALA A 914 27.51 -16.98 10.08
N CYS A 915 26.73 -16.81 11.14
CA CYS A 915 27.14 -17.13 12.51
C CYS A 915 27.63 -18.59 12.63
N LYS A 916 28.81 -18.81 13.18
CA LYS A 916 29.38 -20.13 13.40
C LYS A 916 28.52 -20.99 14.33
N ASP A 917 27.88 -20.38 15.33
CA ASP A 917 27.12 -21.13 16.35
C ASP A 917 25.68 -21.48 15.90
N CYS A 918 24.99 -20.62 15.11
CA CYS A 918 23.58 -20.83 14.80
C CYS A 918 23.23 -20.73 13.31
N GLY A 919 24.18 -20.43 12.44
CA GLY A 919 23.97 -20.31 11.01
C GLY A 919 23.19 -19.07 10.56
N GLN A 920 22.90 -18.12 11.45
CA GLN A 920 22.23 -16.86 11.10
C GLN A 920 23.10 -16.07 10.13
N ASN A 921 22.55 -15.69 8.97
CA ASN A 921 23.25 -14.80 8.04
C ASN A 921 23.48 -13.44 8.68
N TRP A 922 24.72 -12.94 8.65
CA TRP A 922 25.12 -11.63 9.18
C TRP A 922 25.32 -10.60 8.06
N GLY A 923 25.64 -11.04 6.84
CA GLY A 923 25.96 -10.16 5.75
C GLY A 923 26.62 -10.86 4.56
N THR A 924 27.45 -10.15 3.81
CA THR A 924 28.17 -10.66 2.64
C THR A 924 29.66 -10.46 2.78
N MET A 925 30.46 -11.38 2.25
CA MET A 925 31.89 -11.14 2.08
C MET A 925 32.08 -10.28 0.83
N MET A 926 32.77 -9.18 0.97
CA MET A 926 33.07 -8.22 -0.08
C MET A 926 34.56 -8.16 -0.30
N LEU A 927 35.02 -8.41 -1.53
CA LEU A 927 36.40 -8.19 -1.91
C LEU A 927 36.59 -6.73 -2.32
N TYR A 928 37.30 -5.95 -1.51
CA TYR A 928 37.55 -4.55 -1.76
C TYR A 928 39.05 -4.30 -2.00
N ARG A 929 39.44 -4.05 -3.25
CA ARG A 929 40.82 -3.79 -3.65
C ARG A 929 41.80 -4.86 -3.16
N GLY A 930 41.39 -6.13 -3.21
CA GLY A 930 42.23 -7.26 -2.82
C GLY A 930 42.12 -7.65 -1.31
N ILE A 931 41.32 -6.94 -0.53
CA ILE A 931 41.10 -7.25 0.92
C ILE A 931 39.69 -7.82 1.08
N ASP A 932 39.60 -8.94 1.78
CA ASP A 932 38.34 -9.54 2.20
C ASP A 932 37.67 -8.73 3.32
N CYS A 933 36.59 -8.08 3.04
CA CYS A 933 35.85 -7.20 3.94
C CYS A 933 34.48 -7.78 4.29
N PRO A 934 34.27 -8.36 5.48
CA PRO A 934 32.97 -8.80 5.94
C PRO A 934 32.00 -7.64 6.10
N CYS A 935 31.05 -7.48 5.14
CA CYS A 935 30.06 -6.40 5.14
C CYS A 935 28.81 -6.81 5.92
N LEU A 936 28.49 -6.07 6.98
CA LEU A 936 27.44 -6.39 7.92
C LEU A 936 26.08 -5.80 7.52
N HIS A 937 25.03 -6.57 7.71
CA HIS A 937 23.65 -6.11 7.57
C HIS A 937 23.02 -5.88 8.94
N VAL A 938 22.84 -4.62 9.36
CA VAL A 938 22.35 -4.26 10.72
C VAL A 938 21.04 -4.95 11.11
N LYS A 939 20.17 -5.23 10.15
CA LYS A 939 18.90 -5.95 10.36
C LYS A 939 19.05 -7.36 10.93
N ASN A 940 20.25 -7.95 10.82
CA ASN A 940 20.58 -9.31 11.25
C ASN A 940 21.18 -9.35 12.66
N PHE A 941 21.25 -8.22 13.33
CA PHE A 941 21.77 -8.07 14.69
C PHE A 941 20.71 -7.50 15.63
N VAL A 942 20.85 -7.82 16.91
CA VAL A 942 20.23 -7.08 18.01
C VAL A 942 21.22 -6.01 18.42
N VAL A 943 20.81 -4.76 18.39
CA VAL A 943 21.66 -3.62 18.69
C VAL A 943 21.28 -3.04 20.05
N ALA A 944 22.24 -2.90 20.94
CA ALA A 944 22.09 -2.21 22.22
C ALA A 944 22.96 -0.95 22.23
N VAL A 945 22.40 0.17 22.69
CA VAL A 945 23.09 1.45 22.82
C VAL A 945 23.01 1.89 24.28
N SER A 946 24.17 2.09 24.92
CA SER A 946 24.26 2.43 26.35
C SER A 946 23.41 1.48 27.23
N GLY A 947 23.46 0.16 26.94
CA GLY A 947 22.72 -0.87 27.65
C GLY A 947 21.21 -0.97 27.27
N LYS A 948 20.66 -0.06 26.49
CA LYS A 948 19.27 -0.12 26.03
C LYS A 948 19.18 -0.75 24.65
N LYS A 949 18.44 -1.84 24.52
CA LYS A 949 18.19 -2.49 23.24
C LYS A 949 17.28 -1.63 22.35
N ILE A 950 17.65 -1.53 21.07
CA ILE A 950 16.83 -0.86 20.05
C ILE A 950 15.87 -1.90 19.49
N PRO A 951 14.54 -1.75 19.66
CA PRO A 951 13.55 -2.78 19.27
C PRO A 951 13.56 -3.10 17.77
N LYS A 952 13.98 -2.15 16.94
CA LYS A 952 14.00 -2.28 15.47
C LYS A 952 15.13 -1.44 14.90
N CYS A 953 16.22 -2.05 14.53
CA CYS A 953 17.27 -1.41 13.75
C CYS A 953 17.32 -2.07 12.37
N THR A 954 16.76 -1.40 11.35
CA THR A 954 16.74 -1.90 9.97
C THR A 954 17.72 -1.18 9.06
N LYS A 955 18.14 0.00 9.45
CA LYS A 955 19.07 0.83 8.68
C LYS A 955 20.17 1.36 9.60
N TRP A 956 21.38 1.40 9.12
CA TRP A 956 22.53 1.95 9.86
C TRP A 956 22.33 3.42 10.29
N ILE A 957 21.59 4.20 9.51
CA ILE A 957 21.31 5.60 9.82
C ILE A 957 20.38 5.77 11.05
N ASP A 958 19.71 4.71 11.46
CA ASP A 958 18.84 4.73 12.64
C ASP A 958 19.64 4.70 13.95
N LEU A 959 20.95 4.38 13.88
CA LEU A 959 21.82 4.32 15.04
C LEU A 959 22.40 5.71 15.36
N PRO A 960 22.36 6.14 16.65
CA PRO A 960 22.88 7.43 17.08
C PRO A 960 24.41 7.36 17.27
N VAL A 961 25.16 6.86 16.28
CA VAL A 961 26.60 6.64 16.35
C VAL A 961 27.26 6.99 15.02
N LYS A 962 28.50 7.49 15.09
CA LYS A 962 29.38 7.67 13.92
C LYS A 962 30.45 6.60 13.98
N PHE A 963 30.53 5.80 12.94
CA PHE A 963 31.58 4.80 12.78
C PHE A 963 32.81 5.42 12.11
N SER A 964 33.99 4.83 12.34
CA SER A 964 35.24 5.23 11.71
C SER A 964 35.25 4.95 10.20
N ALA A 965 36.07 5.71 9.47
CA ALA A 965 36.31 5.43 8.07
C ALA A 965 37.29 4.26 7.94
N PHE A 966 37.12 3.41 6.94
CA PHE A 966 38.00 2.30 6.63
C PHE A 966 39.35 2.84 6.15
N ASP A 967 40.44 2.45 6.85
CA ASP A 967 41.80 2.78 6.44
C ASP A 967 42.40 1.63 5.62
N TYR A 968 42.41 1.82 4.30
CA TYR A 968 42.93 0.81 3.37
C TYR A 968 44.42 0.51 3.62
N THR A 969 45.22 1.51 3.94
CA THR A 969 46.67 1.33 4.12
C THR A 969 47.01 0.45 5.32
N GLU A 970 46.35 0.71 6.45
CA GLU A 970 46.51 -0.08 7.68
C GLU A 970 46.13 -1.55 7.46
N HIS A 971 45.00 -1.80 6.75
CA HIS A 971 44.55 -3.17 6.54
C HIS A 971 45.34 -3.90 5.43
N ALA A 972 45.82 -3.21 4.40
CA ALA A 972 46.68 -3.79 3.38
C ALA A 972 48.02 -4.23 3.94
N ASP A 973 48.61 -3.42 4.84
CA ASP A 973 49.87 -3.77 5.51
C ASP A 973 49.74 -5.00 6.42
N ARG A 974 48.58 -5.17 7.09
CA ARG A 974 48.31 -6.39 7.90
C ARG A 974 48.19 -7.65 7.05
N VAL A 975 47.55 -7.56 5.89
CA VAL A 975 47.39 -8.69 4.96
C VAL A 975 48.76 -9.06 4.36
N ALA A 976 49.58 -8.08 4.01
CA ALA A 976 50.92 -8.32 3.49
C ALA A 976 51.83 -9.00 4.52
N GLN A 977 51.78 -8.58 5.80
CA GLN A 977 52.57 -9.20 6.87
C GLN A 977 52.15 -10.63 7.20
N SER A 978 50.87 -10.98 7.08
CA SER A 978 50.38 -12.34 7.30
C SER A 978 50.74 -13.33 6.21
N SER A 979 51.05 -12.86 4.98
CA SER A 979 51.55 -13.71 3.87
C SER A 979 53.02 -14.05 3.99
N ASP A 980 53.82 -13.22 4.69
CA ASP A 980 55.22 -13.48 4.90
C ASP A 980 55.47 -14.53 6.02
N ASP A 981 54.56 -14.67 6.99
CA ASP A 981 54.63 -15.67 8.04
C ASP A 981 54.30 -17.11 7.58
N ASP A 982 53.46 -17.28 6.54
CA ASP A 982 53.08 -18.58 5.97
C ASP A 982 54.17 -19.17 5.02
N ASP A 983 55.07 -18.36 4.45
CA ASP A 983 56.17 -18.81 3.60
C ASP A 983 57.38 -19.28 4.41
N ASP A 984 57.59 -18.83 5.66
CA ASP A 984 58.69 -19.24 6.56
C ASP A 984 58.46 -20.60 7.24
N GLU A 985 57.23 -21.10 7.39
CA GLU A 985 56.94 -22.44 7.94
C GLU A 985 57.16 -23.59 6.94
N THR A 986 57.26 -23.32 5.64
CA THR A 986 57.44 -24.37 4.63
C THR A 986 58.90 -24.67 4.30
N GLU A 987 59.90 -23.89 4.74
CA GLU A 987 61.31 -24.16 4.49
C GLU A 987 62.02 -24.94 5.61
N SER A 988 61.43 -25.25 6.78
CA SER A 988 62.08 -25.89 7.94
C SER A 988 61.91 -27.43 8.04
N THR A 989 61.36 -28.13 7.05
CA THR A 989 61.21 -29.61 7.08
C THR A 989 61.82 -30.35 5.91
N SER A 990 63.06 -29.96 5.48
CA SER A 990 63.84 -30.81 4.58
C SER A 990 65.33 -30.74 4.89
N THR A 991 65.76 -31.19 6.09
CA THR A 991 67.10 -31.74 6.32
C THR A 991 67.13 -32.42 7.70
N THR A 992 66.84 -33.71 7.75
CA THR A 992 67.56 -34.81 8.35
C THR A 992 66.84 -36.13 8.11
#